data_7ed462854a3e5be96647a43af3216784
#
_entry.id   7ed462854a3e5be96647a43af3216784
#
_cell.length_a   1.000
_cell.length_b   1.000
_cell.length_c   1.000
_cell.angle_alpha   90.00
_cell.angle_beta   90.00
_cell.angle_gamma   90.00
#
_symmetry.space_group_name_H-M   'P 1'
#
loop_
_entity.id
_entity.type
_entity.pdbx_description
1 polymer ?
#
loop_
_entity_poly.entity_id
_entity_poly.type
_entity_poly.pdbx_seq_one_letter_code
_entity_poly.pdbx_strand_id
1 'polypeptide(L)'
;MRADVVRPTAFLSYARADQVQAEKLARALEDAGLSLWWDAQIEGGAAFAKSIEAALENCDAVIVVWTRTSVGSDWVLDEAAKGRDLRKLVPVSLDGTEPPLGFRQYQSVDLSRWQGNTSAAEIIGIVRGVRAAAGQTARQSPTKTTAQHRSFVVSRRGVLIATAGATLAGAAGLLAWRQGLIGGRSPASGKSVAVLPFTNLSGDQSQDYFSDGLSEELRATLARNLKLRVMAQASSATFRDRKDDAATIAAKLGVAFLLDGSVRRSGDIVRVNADLIDGQTGFSRWSQTFDRAMQDIFAVQSEIAGTVARALDAEVTPKDGSAADNDRPVAASGGTSSVAAYDAYLRGRALYDLSADEASERAALAQFDAAIEGDPDYAAAHAARARSLTAIANQYGEVGQLAGLYDAAISSAQRAIAIAPDLADAHSTLGFTLFQGRLNARAAREPFERSRQLGAGEATVMARYAQFAARTGHKRDAAEAMQRALLLDPLNPLIHRAAGSIEYAARNYAESIPPARQALAMNPRMSRANAAIGDALLMLGRSEEARVAYAAEPSADVRLTGAAIVEHKFGNKAAAQAAMSELVAGQGDRVLYQQAQILAQWGERDAAIARLEEALRIGDSGLIYARNDPLLDPLRDDPRLARLLGSIGFD
;
A
#
# COMPACT_ATOMS: atom_id res chain seq x y z
N MET A 1 34.50 35.39 39.52
CA MET A 1 34.27 34.37 38.47
C MET A 1 32.89 34.59 37.90
N ARG A 2 32.79 35.19 36.71
CA ARG A 2 31.52 35.28 35.96
C ARG A 2 31.25 33.92 35.38
N ALA A 3 30.09 33.32 35.68
CA ALA A 3 29.64 32.08 35.04
C ALA A 3 29.51 32.34 33.53
N ASP A 4 30.21 31.56 32.71
CA ASP A 4 30.03 31.57 31.26
C ASP A 4 28.58 31.15 30.97
N VAL A 5 27.80 32.13 30.49
CA VAL A 5 26.42 31.89 30.03
C VAL A 5 26.54 31.11 28.71
N VAL A 6 26.32 29.82 28.76
CA VAL A 6 26.25 28.96 27.55
C VAL A 6 25.15 29.52 26.65
N ARG A 7 25.51 30.00 25.46
CA ARG A 7 24.56 30.50 24.46
C ARG A 7 23.83 29.31 23.84
N PRO A 8 22.48 29.32 23.77
CA PRO A 8 21.76 28.27 23.08
C PRO A 8 22.15 28.18 21.61
N THR A 9 22.29 26.95 21.10
CA THR A 9 22.65 26.66 19.71
C THR A 9 21.41 26.40 18.87
N ALA A 10 21.32 27.00 17.67
CA ALA A 10 20.21 26.75 16.77
C ALA A 10 20.70 26.49 15.33
N PHE A 11 20.04 25.55 14.65
CA PHE A 11 20.21 25.31 13.22
C PHE A 11 19.21 26.20 12.46
N LEU A 12 19.66 26.92 11.42
CA LEU A 12 18.80 27.74 10.57
C LEU A 12 18.62 27.11 9.20
N SER A 13 17.40 26.63 8.93
CA SER A 13 16.97 26.04 7.67
C SER A 13 16.25 27.06 6.81
N TYR A 14 16.65 27.19 5.53
CA TYR A 14 16.04 28.11 4.57
C TYR A 14 16.26 27.65 3.11
N ALA A 15 15.45 28.15 2.18
CA ALA A 15 15.67 27.88 0.76
C ALA A 15 16.78 28.79 0.21
N ARG A 16 17.63 28.26 -0.66
CA ARG A 16 18.77 28.97 -1.25
C ARG A 16 18.40 30.33 -1.89
N ALA A 17 17.19 30.42 -2.44
CA ALA A 17 16.68 31.66 -3.00
C ALA A 17 16.47 32.78 -1.95
N ASP A 18 16.30 32.40 -0.68
CA ASP A 18 16.02 33.33 0.43
C ASP A 18 17.28 33.69 1.22
N GLN A 19 18.47 33.31 0.74
CA GLN A 19 19.76 33.44 1.42
C GLN A 19 20.02 34.84 1.98
N VAL A 20 19.76 35.91 1.20
CA VAL A 20 19.99 37.30 1.63
C VAL A 20 19.15 37.71 2.84
N GLN A 21 17.92 37.21 2.90
CA GLN A 21 17.01 37.51 4.03
C GLN A 21 17.33 36.61 5.22
N ALA A 22 17.66 35.35 4.98
CA ALA A 22 18.10 34.40 6.01
C ALA A 22 19.39 34.87 6.69
N GLU A 23 20.35 35.45 5.94
CA GLU A 23 21.57 36.05 6.51
C GLU A 23 21.29 37.26 7.43
N LYS A 24 20.34 38.13 7.05
CA LYS A 24 19.92 39.24 7.91
C LYS A 24 19.28 38.73 9.21
N LEU A 25 18.46 37.68 9.10
CA LEU A 25 17.83 37.05 10.25
C LEU A 25 18.87 36.38 11.15
N ALA A 26 19.84 35.66 10.57
CA ALA A 26 20.92 35.00 11.30
C ALA A 26 21.71 36.02 12.15
N ARG A 27 22.15 37.12 11.55
CA ARG A 27 22.87 38.20 12.27
C ARG A 27 22.05 38.77 13.42
N ALA A 28 20.76 39.01 13.19
CA ALA A 28 19.89 39.56 14.24
C ALA A 28 19.70 38.61 15.42
N LEU A 29 19.65 37.28 15.15
CA LEU A 29 19.54 36.24 16.18
C LEU A 29 20.86 36.03 16.94
N GLU A 30 22.00 36.14 16.26
CA GLU A 30 23.33 36.09 16.87
C GLU A 30 23.55 37.29 17.81
N ASP A 31 23.17 38.48 17.36
CA ASP A 31 23.19 39.73 18.18
C ASP A 31 22.25 39.60 19.39
N ALA A 32 21.14 38.87 19.26
CA ALA A 32 20.22 38.57 20.34
C ALA A 32 20.69 37.44 21.28
N GLY A 33 21.91 36.92 21.06
CA GLY A 33 22.60 36.00 21.97
C GLY A 33 22.40 34.51 21.69
N LEU A 34 22.02 34.13 20.48
CA LEU A 34 22.06 32.73 20.02
C LEU A 34 23.40 32.39 19.35
N SER A 35 23.73 31.12 19.28
CA SER A 35 24.79 30.56 18.45
C SER A 35 24.15 29.83 17.28
N LEU A 36 24.38 30.30 16.03
CA LEU A 36 23.70 29.75 14.87
C LEU A 36 24.65 28.89 14.03
N TRP A 37 24.11 27.77 13.50
CA TRP A 37 24.71 26.99 12.48
C TRP A 37 23.87 27.10 11.18
N TRP A 38 24.46 27.58 10.08
CA TRP A 38 23.78 27.82 8.81
C TRP A 38 24.74 27.79 7.61
N ASP A 39 24.23 27.70 6.39
CA ASP A 39 24.91 27.29 5.13
C ASP A 39 26.11 28.19 4.69
N ALA A 40 26.28 29.37 5.23
CA ALA A 40 27.40 30.27 4.81
C ALA A 40 28.81 29.74 5.20
N GLN A 41 28.92 28.65 5.95
CA GLN A 41 30.17 28.11 6.48
C GLN A 41 30.60 26.79 5.82
N ILE A 42 29.96 26.33 4.70
CA ILE A 42 30.19 25.00 4.16
C ILE A 42 30.82 25.04 2.78
N GLU A 43 32.05 24.51 2.66
CA GLU A 43 32.70 24.17 1.39
C GLU A 43 32.12 22.84 0.85
N GLY A 44 31.72 22.81 -0.45
CA GLY A 44 31.01 21.70 -1.07
C GLY A 44 31.82 20.40 -1.16
N GLY A 45 31.18 19.26 -0.84
CA GLY A 45 31.73 17.91 -1.01
C GLY A 45 30.88 16.84 -0.34
N ALA A 46 31.19 15.57 -0.55
CA ALA A 46 30.46 14.40 -0.04
C ALA A 46 30.34 14.27 1.50
N ALA A 47 31.05 15.14 2.26
CA ALA A 47 30.92 15.25 3.72
C ALA A 47 29.71 16.10 4.16
N PHE A 48 29.03 16.76 3.22
CA PHE A 48 27.98 17.76 3.45
C PHE A 48 26.77 17.22 4.22
N ALA A 49 26.20 16.11 3.78
CA ALA A 49 25.00 15.52 4.43
C ALA A 49 25.24 15.10 5.88
N LYS A 50 26.42 14.52 6.16
CA LYS A 50 26.77 14.09 7.53
C LYS A 50 26.99 15.26 8.48
N SER A 51 27.52 16.39 7.99
CA SER A 51 27.74 17.58 8.81
C SER A 51 26.43 18.27 9.18
N ILE A 52 25.46 18.29 8.26
CA ILE A 52 24.11 18.83 8.51
C ILE A 52 23.35 17.97 9.49
N GLU A 53 23.37 16.65 9.31
CA GLU A 53 22.70 15.71 10.21
C GLU A 53 23.26 15.83 11.64
N ALA A 54 24.58 15.89 11.77
CA ALA A 54 25.24 16.12 13.07
C ALA A 54 24.88 17.49 13.68
N ALA A 55 24.76 18.55 12.87
CA ALA A 55 24.35 19.87 13.33
C ALA A 55 22.89 19.89 13.81
N LEU A 56 21.97 19.26 13.07
CA LEU A 56 20.56 19.09 13.44
C LEU A 56 20.38 18.28 14.74
N GLU A 57 21.19 17.26 14.95
CA GLU A 57 21.15 16.43 16.16
C GLU A 57 21.69 17.13 17.39
N ASN A 58 22.76 17.92 17.23
CA ASN A 58 23.47 18.56 18.35
C ASN A 58 22.98 19.96 18.69
N CYS A 59 22.17 20.63 17.86
CA CYS A 59 21.60 21.92 18.19
C CYS A 59 20.48 21.82 19.23
N ASP A 60 20.24 22.92 19.96
CA ASP A 60 19.13 23.00 20.92
C ASP A 60 17.78 23.29 20.24
N ALA A 61 17.78 23.91 19.05
CA ALA A 61 16.58 24.19 18.27
C ALA A 61 16.86 24.21 16.77
N VAL A 62 15.82 23.95 15.96
CA VAL A 62 15.83 24.06 14.51
C VAL A 62 14.87 25.19 14.12
N ILE A 63 15.42 26.29 13.63
CA ILE A 63 14.66 27.45 13.12
C ILE A 63 14.42 27.20 11.65
N VAL A 64 13.16 27.07 11.22
CA VAL A 64 12.80 26.85 9.82
C VAL A 64 12.13 28.08 9.25
N VAL A 65 12.69 28.59 8.16
CA VAL A 65 12.24 29.79 7.47
C VAL A 65 11.24 29.44 6.37
N TRP A 66 9.98 29.75 6.56
CA TRP A 66 8.92 29.58 5.59
C TRP A 66 8.78 30.80 4.68
N THR A 67 8.82 30.54 3.37
CA THR A 67 8.58 31.48 2.28
C THR A 67 7.86 30.74 1.15
N ARG A 68 7.36 31.46 0.16
CA ARG A 68 6.78 30.82 -1.06
C ARG A 68 7.74 29.85 -1.74
N THR A 69 9.04 30.08 -1.61
CA THR A 69 10.09 29.23 -2.20
C THR A 69 10.38 28.03 -1.31
N SER A 70 10.51 28.23 0.00
CA SER A 70 10.93 27.19 0.93
C SER A 70 9.86 26.12 1.17
N VAL A 71 8.57 26.45 1.05
CA VAL A 71 7.46 25.46 1.20
C VAL A 71 7.44 24.39 0.11
N GLY A 72 8.10 24.62 -1.03
CA GLY A 72 8.29 23.68 -2.12
C GLY A 72 9.69 23.05 -2.16
N SER A 73 10.54 23.31 -1.18
CA SER A 73 11.91 22.75 -1.12
C SER A 73 11.92 21.48 -0.30
N ASP A 74 12.18 20.34 -0.94
CA ASP A 74 12.28 19.02 -0.27
C ASP A 74 13.31 19.06 0.86
N TRP A 75 14.43 19.78 0.66
CA TRP A 75 15.49 19.94 1.64
C TRP A 75 15.02 20.63 2.91
N VAL A 76 14.35 21.78 2.78
CA VAL A 76 13.80 22.52 3.93
C VAL A 76 12.71 21.73 4.64
N LEU A 77 11.90 20.98 3.88
CA LEU A 77 10.86 20.10 4.43
C LEU A 77 11.46 18.95 5.26
N ASP A 78 12.57 18.36 4.80
CA ASP A 78 13.26 17.27 5.51
C ASP A 78 13.91 17.79 6.82
N GLU A 79 14.57 18.94 6.78
CA GLU A 79 15.16 19.58 7.98
C GLU A 79 14.08 19.99 8.98
N ALA A 80 12.94 20.53 8.49
CA ALA A 80 11.79 20.85 9.32
C ALA A 80 11.17 19.60 9.97
N ALA A 81 11.08 18.49 9.22
CA ALA A 81 10.59 17.22 9.74
C ALA A 81 11.51 16.66 10.83
N LYS A 82 12.83 16.70 10.63
CA LYS A 82 13.81 16.31 11.65
C LYS A 82 13.70 17.18 12.90
N GLY A 83 13.58 18.51 12.73
CA GLY A 83 13.38 19.45 13.84
C GLY A 83 12.08 19.19 14.63
N ARG A 84 11.00 18.86 13.91
CA ARG A 84 9.71 18.47 14.50
C ARG A 84 9.84 17.17 15.31
N ASP A 85 10.45 16.16 14.73
CA ASP A 85 10.55 14.82 15.32
C ASP A 85 11.44 14.83 16.58
N LEU A 86 12.47 15.68 16.59
CA LEU A 86 13.31 15.96 17.75
C LEU A 86 12.66 16.92 18.76
N ARG A 87 11.45 17.46 18.48
CA ARG A 87 10.73 18.44 19.30
C ARG A 87 11.51 19.75 19.53
N LYS A 88 12.33 20.13 18.55
CA LYS A 88 13.19 21.31 18.57
C LYS A 88 12.77 22.38 17.53
N LEU A 89 11.63 22.20 16.84
CA LEU A 89 11.19 23.04 15.75
C LEU A 89 10.73 24.43 16.23
N VAL A 90 11.27 25.49 15.62
CA VAL A 90 10.86 26.89 15.80
C VAL A 90 10.58 27.48 14.41
N PRO A 91 9.31 27.43 13.92
CA PRO A 91 8.99 27.93 12.58
C PRO A 91 8.88 29.45 12.56
N VAL A 92 9.40 30.06 11.49
CA VAL A 92 9.29 31.49 11.20
C VAL A 92 8.82 31.72 9.78
N SER A 93 8.06 32.75 9.48
CA SER A 93 7.65 33.12 8.12
C SER A 93 8.22 34.50 7.76
N LEU A 94 8.96 34.58 6.63
CA LEU A 94 9.55 35.85 6.18
C LEU A 94 8.61 36.71 5.33
N ASP A 95 7.66 36.10 4.63
CA ASP A 95 6.78 36.77 3.66
C ASP A 95 5.29 36.58 3.96
N GLY A 96 4.94 36.05 5.14
CA GLY A 96 3.58 35.76 5.55
C GLY A 96 3.07 34.40 5.02
N THR A 97 3.93 33.63 4.38
CA THR A 97 3.56 32.28 3.90
C THR A 97 3.27 31.33 5.07
N GLU A 98 2.12 30.66 5.01
CA GLU A 98 1.75 29.63 5.99
C GLU A 98 2.62 28.38 5.85
N PRO A 99 3.03 27.77 6.98
CA PRO A 99 3.73 26.47 6.95
C PRO A 99 2.94 25.41 6.18
N PRO A 100 3.61 24.44 5.51
CA PRO A 100 2.96 23.33 4.84
C PRO A 100 2.14 22.43 5.78
N LEU A 101 1.25 21.61 5.22
CA LEU A 101 0.52 20.58 5.98
C LEU A 101 1.52 19.68 6.73
N GLY A 102 1.28 19.51 8.04
CA GLY A 102 2.19 18.79 8.96
C GLY A 102 3.04 19.69 9.85
N PHE A 103 3.10 21.01 9.56
CA PHE A 103 3.80 22.01 10.39
C PHE A 103 2.89 23.11 10.90
N ARG A 104 1.65 23.25 10.41
CA ARG A 104 0.65 24.27 10.82
C ARG A 104 0.23 24.20 12.27
N GLN A 105 0.48 23.08 12.94
CA GLN A 105 0.22 22.91 14.38
C GLN A 105 1.24 23.65 15.27
N TYR A 106 2.34 24.11 14.70
CA TYR A 106 3.35 24.92 15.40
C TYR A 106 3.10 26.39 15.13
N GLN A 107 3.07 27.20 16.19
CA GLN A 107 2.88 28.65 16.06
C GLN A 107 4.11 29.24 15.37
N SER A 108 3.95 29.74 14.14
CA SER A 108 4.99 30.41 13.37
C SER A 108 5.10 31.86 13.79
N VAL A 109 6.33 32.39 13.90
CA VAL A 109 6.58 33.83 14.12
C VAL A 109 6.58 34.51 12.75
N ASP A 110 5.68 35.47 12.57
CA ASP A 110 5.57 36.24 11.32
C ASP A 110 6.57 37.41 11.30
N LEU A 111 7.51 37.35 10.35
CA LEU A 111 8.54 38.34 10.08
C LEU A 111 8.26 39.15 8.80
N SER A 112 7.08 39.06 8.21
CA SER A 112 6.75 39.75 6.94
C SER A 112 6.87 41.27 7.00
N ARG A 113 6.78 41.84 8.20
CA ARG A 113 6.93 43.28 8.46
C ARG A 113 8.24 43.64 9.16
N TRP A 114 9.10 42.67 9.43
CA TRP A 114 10.36 42.90 10.12
C TRP A 114 11.38 43.59 9.21
N GLN A 115 12.01 44.69 9.69
CA GLN A 115 12.93 45.51 8.92
C GLN A 115 14.40 45.42 9.40
N GLY A 116 14.78 44.34 10.09
CA GLY A 116 16.16 44.11 10.53
C GLY A 116 16.45 44.60 11.96
N ASN A 117 15.47 45.04 12.73
CA ASN A 117 15.66 45.46 14.11
C ASN A 117 15.85 44.25 15.04
N THR A 118 17.01 44.16 15.69
CA THR A 118 17.38 43.08 16.62
C THR A 118 16.60 43.10 17.94
N SER A 119 16.01 44.24 18.30
CA SER A 119 15.18 44.38 19.50
C SER A 119 13.68 44.24 19.21
N ALA A 120 13.30 43.82 18.01
CA ALA A 120 11.90 43.63 17.63
C ALA A 120 11.25 42.49 18.45
N ALA A 121 9.94 42.61 18.71
CA ALA A 121 9.18 41.62 19.47
C ALA A 121 9.22 40.22 18.84
N GLU A 122 9.30 40.16 17.53
CA GLU A 122 9.40 38.95 16.72
C GLU A 122 10.73 38.22 16.99
N ILE A 123 11.87 38.94 17.00
CA ILE A 123 13.19 38.37 17.30
C ILE A 123 13.23 37.85 18.74
N ILE A 124 12.69 38.65 19.70
CA ILE A 124 12.55 38.21 21.09
C ILE A 124 11.68 36.95 21.19
N GLY A 125 10.62 36.82 20.36
CA GLY A 125 9.75 35.64 20.26
C GLY A 125 10.51 34.40 19.82
N ILE A 126 11.35 34.50 18.77
CA ILE A 126 12.18 33.41 18.26
C ILE A 126 13.20 32.98 19.32
N VAL A 127 13.92 33.90 19.94
CA VAL A 127 14.89 33.62 21.00
C VAL A 127 14.24 32.91 22.19
N ARG A 128 13.00 33.29 22.53
CA ARG A 128 12.22 32.61 23.58
C ARG A 128 11.86 31.21 23.18
N GLY A 129 11.45 30.98 21.91
CA GLY A 129 11.18 29.66 21.34
C GLY A 129 12.39 28.71 21.40
N VAL A 130 13.57 29.23 20.99
CA VAL A 130 14.83 28.48 21.05
C VAL A 130 15.20 28.13 22.51
N ARG A 131 15.08 29.05 23.44
CA ARG A 131 15.34 28.80 24.87
C ARG A 131 14.35 27.80 25.49
N ALA A 132 13.09 27.84 25.05
CA ALA A 132 12.10 26.85 25.48
C ALA A 132 12.41 25.45 24.98
N ALA A 133 12.88 25.32 23.73
CA ALA A 133 13.35 24.05 23.17
C ALA A 133 14.58 23.52 23.93
N ALA A 134 15.56 24.36 24.20
CA ALA A 134 16.74 24.02 25.01
C ALA A 134 16.39 23.54 26.44
N GLY A 135 15.38 24.18 27.08
CA GLY A 135 14.90 23.77 28.40
C GLY A 135 14.15 22.43 28.45
N GLN A 136 13.61 21.98 27.34
CA GLN A 136 12.96 20.67 27.23
C GLN A 136 13.97 19.52 27.10
N THR A 137 15.13 19.76 26.52
CA THR A 137 16.24 18.79 26.44
C THR A 137 16.90 18.54 27.80
N ALA A 138 16.85 19.48 28.73
CA ALA A 138 17.44 19.36 30.06
C ALA A 138 16.54 18.66 31.10
N ARG A 139 15.29 18.28 30.77
CA ARG A 139 14.31 17.71 31.72
C ARG A 139 13.88 16.26 31.40
N GLN A 140 14.78 15.40 31.04
CA GLN A 140 14.53 13.96 31.05
C GLN A 140 15.33 13.27 32.15
N SER A 141 14.86 13.41 33.39
CA SER A 141 15.12 12.48 34.51
C SER A 141 13.89 12.43 35.42
N PRO A 142 13.44 11.26 35.88
CA PRO A 142 12.13 11.12 36.48
C PRO A 142 12.13 11.45 37.97
N THR A 143 11.33 12.41 38.39
CA THR A 143 10.99 12.57 39.81
C THR A 143 9.46 12.45 39.97
N LYS A 144 9.08 11.48 40.80
CA LYS A 144 7.70 11.27 41.26
C LYS A 144 7.23 12.46 42.08
N THR A 145 6.04 13.00 41.77
CA THR A 145 5.30 13.80 42.73
C THR A 145 3.79 13.59 42.61
N THR A 146 3.23 13.42 43.74
CA THR A 146 1.89 13.05 44.19
C THR A 146 0.77 13.98 43.69
N ALA A 147 -0.36 13.39 43.31
CA ALA A 147 -1.60 14.05 42.97
C ALA A 147 -2.31 14.66 44.19
N GLN A 148 -2.80 15.89 44.06
CA GLN A 148 -3.83 16.45 44.94
C GLN A 148 -5.12 16.68 44.14
N HIS A 149 -6.15 15.98 44.59
CA HIS A 149 -7.53 16.16 44.16
C HIS A 149 -8.09 17.54 44.50
N ARG A 150 -8.76 18.17 43.55
CA ARG A 150 -9.78 19.16 43.80
C ARG A 150 -11.04 18.82 43.01
N SER A 151 -12.06 18.44 43.75
CA SER A 151 -13.43 18.19 43.30
C SER A 151 -14.11 19.50 42.88
N PHE A 152 -14.75 19.51 41.70
CA PHE A 152 -15.78 20.51 41.38
C PHE A 152 -17.12 19.85 41.11
N VAL A 153 -18.11 20.40 41.81
CA VAL A 153 -19.53 20.01 41.83
C VAL A 153 -20.18 20.35 40.49
N VAL A 154 -20.91 19.37 39.92
CA VAL A 154 -21.69 19.52 38.68
C VAL A 154 -23.14 19.83 39.01
N SER A 155 -23.64 20.94 38.49
CA SER A 155 -25.04 21.33 38.46
C SER A 155 -25.74 20.76 37.21
N ARG A 156 -26.95 20.21 37.45
CA ARG A 156 -27.84 19.65 36.42
C ARG A 156 -28.44 20.75 35.54
N ARG A 157 -28.27 20.66 34.22
CA ARG A 157 -29.30 21.00 33.22
C ARG A 157 -28.82 20.64 31.79
N GLY A 158 -29.66 19.90 31.08
CA GLY A 158 -29.78 20.04 29.64
C GLY A 158 -29.37 18.82 28.81
N VAL A 159 -30.35 17.96 28.56
CA VAL A 159 -30.41 17.01 27.43
C VAL A 159 -30.16 17.74 26.13
N LEU A 160 -29.12 17.34 25.40
CA LEU A 160 -28.90 17.39 23.93
C LEU A 160 -27.40 17.19 23.67
N ILE A 161 -26.92 15.98 23.47
CA ILE A 161 -25.72 15.60 22.74
C ILE A 161 -25.77 14.06 22.60
N ALA A 162 -26.51 13.59 21.60
CA ALA A 162 -26.45 12.19 21.16
C ALA A 162 -25.66 11.98 19.86
N THR A 163 -25.02 13.03 19.32
CA THR A 163 -24.31 12.99 18.02
C THR A 163 -22.79 13.20 18.08
N ALA A 164 -22.24 13.58 19.25
CA ALA A 164 -20.80 13.76 19.41
C ALA A 164 -20.06 12.49 19.89
N GLY A 165 -20.76 11.45 20.33
CA GLY A 165 -20.15 10.22 20.86
C GLY A 165 -19.55 9.30 19.81
N ALA A 166 -20.12 9.24 18.62
CA ALA A 166 -19.66 8.34 17.56
C ALA A 166 -18.37 8.82 16.86
N THR A 167 -18.18 10.13 16.74
CA THR A 167 -16.96 10.72 16.15
C THR A 167 -15.76 10.66 17.08
N LEU A 168 -15.97 10.76 18.39
CA LEU A 168 -14.90 10.62 19.39
C LEU A 168 -14.46 9.17 19.58
N ALA A 169 -15.38 8.19 19.48
CA ALA A 169 -15.03 6.77 19.55
C ALA A 169 -14.25 6.32 18.29
N GLY A 170 -14.60 6.83 17.11
CA GLY A 170 -13.85 6.59 15.87
C GLY A 170 -12.44 7.20 15.90
N ALA A 171 -12.32 8.43 16.40
CA ALA A 171 -11.01 9.11 16.53
C ALA A 171 -10.15 8.48 17.62
N ALA A 172 -10.73 8.05 18.75
CA ALA A 172 -10.01 7.33 19.81
C ALA A 172 -9.60 5.92 19.36
N GLY A 173 -10.43 5.23 18.57
CA GLY A 173 -10.07 3.95 17.95
C GLY A 173 -8.93 4.07 16.96
N LEU A 174 -8.93 5.12 16.13
CA LEU A 174 -7.85 5.42 15.16
C LEU A 174 -6.55 5.86 15.87
N LEU A 175 -6.66 6.65 16.95
CA LEU A 175 -5.52 7.05 17.78
C LEU A 175 -4.95 5.87 18.58
N ALA A 176 -5.81 5.01 19.13
CA ALA A 176 -5.38 3.82 19.85
C ALA A 176 -4.76 2.76 18.90
N TRP A 177 -5.25 2.66 17.65
CA TRP A 177 -4.64 1.82 16.63
C TRP A 177 -3.31 2.42 16.12
N ARG A 178 -3.24 3.73 15.92
CA ARG A 178 -2.02 4.45 15.51
C ARG A 178 -0.94 4.45 16.61
N GLN A 179 -1.34 4.30 17.86
CA GLN A 179 -0.45 4.15 19.03
C GLN A 179 -0.16 2.69 19.41
N GLY A 180 -0.67 1.71 18.63
CA GLY A 180 -0.46 0.29 18.90
C GLY A 180 -1.22 -0.26 20.10
N LEU A 181 -2.24 0.46 20.59
CA LEU A 181 -3.04 0.08 21.77
C LEU A 181 -4.24 -0.83 21.43
N ILE A 182 -4.69 -0.85 20.16
CA ILE A 182 -5.71 -1.78 19.66
C ILE A 182 -5.15 -2.49 18.45
N GLY A 183 -4.87 -3.73 18.59
CA GLY A 183 -4.13 -4.58 17.68
C GLY A 183 -2.79 -4.83 18.32
N GLY A 184 -2.77 -5.71 19.31
CA GLY A 184 -1.51 -6.18 19.89
C GLY A 184 -0.63 -6.65 18.75
N ARG A 185 0.42 -5.88 18.42
CA ARG A 185 1.52 -6.38 17.61
C ARG A 185 2.03 -7.59 18.36
N SER A 186 1.63 -8.77 17.93
CA SER A 186 2.36 -9.97 18.31
C SER A 186 3.82 -9.65 18.05
N PRO A 187 4.73 -9.86 19.00
CA PRO A 187 6.15 -9.66 18.76
C PRO A 187 6.48 -10.34 17.45
N ALA A 188 7.25 -9.66 16.58
CA ALA A 188 7.58 -10.19 15.26
C ALA A 188 8.03 -11.64 15.46
N SER A 189 7.34 -12.60 14.85
CA SER A 189 7.73 -14.01 14.97
C SER A 189 9.18 -14.12 14.52
N GLY A 190 10.04 -14.75 15.30
CA GLY A 190 11.45 -14.97 14.95
C GLY A 190 11.67 -15.67 13.60
N LYS A 191 10.59 -16.14 12.95
CA LYS A 191 10.56 -16.74 11.62
C LYS A 191 9.86 -15.83 10.58
N SER A 192 10.07 -14.52 10.65
CA SER A 192 9.48 -13.58 9.68
C SER A 192 10.55 -12.73 9.00
N VAL A 193 10.42 -12.59 7.67
CA VAL A 193 11.38 -11.87 6.83
C VAL A 193 10.67 -11.06 5.76
N ALA A 194 11.21 -9.89 5.45
CA ALA A 194 10.86 -9.14 4.25
C ALA A 194 12.08 -9.08 3.32
N VAL A 195 11.88 -9.41 2.06
CA VAL A 195 12.88 -9.18 1.01
C VAL A 195 12.64 -7.79 0.46
N LEU A 196 13.60 -6.90 0.62
CA LEU A 196 13.54 -5.54 0.09
C LEU A 196 13.89 -5.56 -1.41
N PRO A 197 13.41 -4.60 -2.20
CA PRO A 197 13.87 -4.43 -3.58
C PRO A 197 15.39 -4.27 -3.62
N PHE A 198 16.08 -5.12 -4.37
CA PHE A 198 17.54 -5.02 -4.50
C PHE A 198 17.93 -3.81 -5.33
N THR A 199 18.97 -3.11 -4.89
CA THR A 199 19.46 -1.92 -5.59
C THR A 199 20.19 -2.31 -6.86
N ASN A 200 19.81 -1.72 -8.00
CA ASN A 200 20.55 -1.85 -9.25
C ASN A 200 21.81 -0.98 -9.19
N LEU A 201 22.99 -1.60 -9.22
CA LEU A 201 24.30 -0.96 -9.27
C LEU A 201 24.98 -1.10 -10.65
N SER A 202 24.24 -1.48 -11.70
CA SER A 202 24.77 -1.67 -13.06
C SER A 202 25.06 -0.34 -13.76
N GLY A 203 24.53 0.79 -13.26
CA GLY A 203 24.64 2.10 -13.91
C GLY A 203 23.68 2.31 -15.07
N ASP A 204 22.81 1.36 -15.37
CA ASP A 204 21.81 1.37 -16.42
C ASP A 204 20.43 1.08 -15.81
N GLN A 205 19.57 2.10 -15.74
CA GLN A 205 18.22 1.99 -15.20
C GLN A 205 17.34 1.01 -15.99
N SER A 206 17.64 0.77 -17.27
CA SER A 206 16.90 -0.21 -18.07
C SER A 206 17.03 -1.64 -17.53
N GLN A 207 17.93 -1.88 -16.56
CA GLN A 207 18.14 -3.16 -15.89
C GLN A 207 17.49 -3.25 -14.49
N ASP A 208 16.73 -2.25 -14.06
CA ASP A 208 16.04 -2.27 -12.76
C ASP A 208 15.10 -3.49 -12.63
N TYR A 209 14.45 -3.87 -13.76
CA TYR A 209 13.59 -5.05 -13.81
C TYR A 209 14.30 -6.34 -13.36
N PHE A 210 15.62 -6.45 -13.63
CA PHE A 210 16.38 -7.63 -13.26
C PHE A 210 16.63 -7.69 -11.74
N SER A 211 17.00 -6.56 -11.13
CA SER A 211 17.23 -6.46 -9.69
C SER A 211 15.93 -6.69 -8.91
N ASP A 212 14.82 -6.12 -9.37
CA ASP A 212 13.49 -6.30 -8.82
C ASP A 212 13.01 -7.74 -8.96
N GLY A 213 13.19 -8.31 -10.14
CA GLY A 213 12.83 -9.69 -10.42
C GLY A 213 13.61 -10.67 -9.54
N LEU A 214 14.92 -10.46 -9.35
CA LEU A 214 15.73 -11.30 -8.49
C LEU A 214 15.24 -11.28 -7.03
N SER A 215 14.97 -10.10 -6.48
CA SER A 215 14.43 -9.97 -5.12
C SER A 215 13.07 -10.66 -4.96
N GLU A 216 12.20 -10.56 -5.97
CA GLU A 216 10.89 -11.21 -5.94
C GLU A 216 10.99 -12.74 -6.06
N GLU A 217 11.87 -13.27 -6.91
CA GLU A 217 12.10 -14.72 -7.00
C GLU A 217 12.68 -15.29 -5.69
N LEU A 218 13.57 -14.53 -5.03
CA LEU A 218 14.05 -14.89 -3.69
C LEU A 218 12.90 -14.89 -2.67
N ARG A 219 12.04 -13.87 -2.71
CA ARG A 219 10.84 -13.79 -1.87
C ARG A 219 9.93 -15.00 -2.12
N ALA A 220 9.61 -15.29 -3.39
CA ALA A 220 8.74 -16.40 -3.77
C ALA A 220 9.31 -17.76 -3.33
N THR A 221 10.62 -17.95 -3.47
CA THR A 221 11.31 -19.15 -3.01
C THR A 221 11.23 -19.31 -1.50
N LEU A 222 11.46 -18.23 -0.74
CA LEU A 222 11.32 -18.25 0.73
C LEU A 222 9.87 -18.49 1.18
N ALA A 223 8.88 -17.92 0.46
CA ALA A 223 7.46 -18.03 0.80
C ALA A 223 6.89 -19.46 0.64
N ARG A 224 7.53 -20.33 -0.14
CA ARG A 224 7.20 -21.75 -0.23
C ARG A 224 7.45 -22.52 1.07
N ASN A 225 8.35 -22.00 1.91
CA ASN A 225 8.55 -22.57 3.24
C ASN A 225 7.45 -22.07 4.17
N LEU A 226 6.42 -22.87 4.41
CA LEU A 226 5.27 -22.52 5.25
C LEU A 226 5.63 -22.28 6.74
N LYS A 227 6.83 -22.62 7.17
CA LYS A 227 7.34 -22.29 8.51
C LYS A 227 7.81 -20.82 8.58
N LEU A 228 8.07 -20.19 7.46
CA LEU A 228 8.47 -18.78 7.37
C LEU A 228 7.26 -17.90 7.06
N ARG A 229 7.20 -16.76 7.69
CA ARG A 229 6.31 -15.66 7.30
C ARG A 229 7.10 -14.70 6.44
N VAL A 230 6.88 -14.74 5.13
CA VAL A 230 7.56 -13.88 4.17
C VAL A 230 6.63 -12.75 3.75
N MET A 231 7.10 -11.51 3.88
CA MET A 231 6.34 -10.32 3.49
C MET A 231 6.16 -10.27 1.98
N ALA A 232 5.01 -9.85 1.52
CA ALA A 232 4.72 -9.71 0.09
C ALA A 232 5.48 -8.52 -0.53
N GLN A 233 5.72 -8.62 -1.85
CA GLN A 233 6.45 -7.63 -2.62
C GLN A 233 5.85 -6.22 -2.51
N ALA A 234 4.51 -6.08 -2.57
CA ALA A 234 3.89 -4.76 -2.58
C ALA A 234 4.18 -3.96 -1.31
N SER A 235 4.16 -4.61 -0.12
CA SER A 235 4.57 -3.97 1.12
C SER A 235 6.07 -3.68 1.18
N SER A 236 6.93 -4.59 0.72
CA SER A 236 8.39 -4.38 0.69
C SER A 236 8.80 -3.28 -0.29
N ALA A 237 8.11 -3.17 -1.43
CA ALA A 237 8.39 -2.18 -2.48
C ALA A 237 8.17 -0.73 -2.04
N THR A 238 7.36 -0.49 -1.00
CA THR A 238 7.17 0.85 -0.42
C THR A 238 8.45 1.43 0.19
N PHE A 239 9.46 0.58 0.42
CA PHE A 239 10.76 0.96 0.99
C PHE A 239 11.89 0.96 -0.04
N ARG A 240 11.58 1.04 -1.34
CA ARG A 240 12.58 1.12 -2.41
C ARG A 240 13.56 2.27 -2.21
N ASP A 241 13.06 3.46 -1.88
CA ASP A 241 13.87 4.67 -1.71
C ASP A 241 14.67 4.73 -0.41
N ARG A 242 14.50 3.73 0.47
CA ARG A 242 15.28 3.52 1.72
C ARG A 242 15.46 4.78 2.58
N LYS A 243 14.40 5.55 2.72
CA LYS A 243 14.38 6.75 3.59
C LYS A 243 14.37 6.40 5.08
N ASP A 244 13.96 5.18 5.44
CA ASP A 244 13.89 4.67 6.80
C ASP A 244 15.10 3.75 7.10
N ASP A 245 15.52 3.67 8.36
CA ASP A 245 16.49 2.68 8.82
C ASP A 245 15.89 1.26 8.87
N ALA A 246 16.75 0.25 8.95
CA ALA A 246 16.34 -1.15 8.94
C ALA A 246 15.37 -1.50 10.09
N ALA A 247 15.59 -0.96 11.29
CA ALA A 247 14.73 -1.22 12.44
C ALA A 247 13.32 -0.61 12.24
N THR A 248 13.25 0.59 11.68
CA THR A 248 11.99 1.26 11.33
C THR A 248 11.24 0.49 10.24
N ILE A 249 11.93 0.04 9.18
CA ILE A 249 11.34 -0.77 8.11
C ILE A 249 10.79 -2.07 8.67
N ALA A 250 11.58 -2.81 9.44
CA ALA A 250 11.16 -4.06 10.05
C ALA A 250 9.94 -3.88 10.97
N ALA A 251 9.91 -2.80 11.76
CA ALA A 251 8.78 -2.46 12.61
C ALA A 251 7.52 -2.11 11.83
N LYS A 252 7.63 -1.35 10.72
CA LYS A 252 6.51 -1.00 9.83
C LYS A 252 5.94 -2.23 9.14
N LEU A 253 6.81 -3.16 8.69
CA LEU A 253 6.42 -4.42 8.06
C LEU A 253 6.02 -5.50 9.08
N GLY A 254 6.36 -5.36 10.36
CA GLY A 254 6.08 -6.33 11.40
C GLY A 254 6.88 -7.63 11.23
N VAL A 255 8.12 -7.56 10.76
CA VAL A 255 9.03 -8.69 10.54
C VAL A 255 10.21 -8.66 11.48
N ALA A 256 10.80 -9.84 11.75
CA ALA A 256 12.00 -9.97 12.57
C ALA A 256 13.27 -9.68 11.77
N PHE A 257 13.27 -9.99 10.47
CA PHE A 257 14.44 -9.84 9.61
C PHE A 257 14.12 -9.13 8.30
N LEU A 258 15.12 -8.46 7.75
CA LEU A 258 15.11 -7.91 6.40
C LEU A 258 16.19 -8.60 5.58
N LEU A 259 15.87 -9.06 4.39
CA LEU A 259 16.85 -9.45 3.37
C LEU A 259 17.00 -8.27 2.41
N ASP A 260 18.14 -7.64 2.47
CA ASP A 260 18.53 -6.52 1.63
C ASP A 260 19.61 -6.94 0.64
N GLY A 261 19.82 -6.16 -0.44
CA GLY A 261 20.86 -6.50 -1.37
C GLY A 261 21.03 -5.50 -2.52
N SER A 262 22.00 -5.82 -3.36
CA SER A 262 22.25 -5.09 -4.59
C SER A 262 22.68 -6.02 -5.70
N VAL A 263 22.39 -5.62 -6.93
CA VAL A 263 22.76 -6.36 -8.15
C VAL A 263 23.54 -5.45 -9.08
N ARG A 264 24.66 -5.96 -9.58
CA ARG A 264 25.42 -5.33 -10.68
C ARG A 264 25.59 -6.34 -11.79
N ARG A 265 25.08 -6.01 -12.96
CA ARG A 265 25.30 -6.79 -14.18
C ARG A 265 26.30 -6.07 -15.07
N SER A 266 27.32 -6.80 -15.57
CA SER A 266 28.32 -6.30 -16.52
C SER A 266 28.60 -7.39 -17.55
N GLY A 267 27.99 -7.27 -18.73
CA GLY A 267 28.00 -8.32 -19.75
C GLY A 267 27.37 -9.61 -19.21
N ASP A 268 28.13 -10.71 -19.23
CA ASP A 268 27.69 -12.02 -18.77
C ASP A 268 27.99 -12.30 -17.29
N ILE A 269 28.51 -11.32 -16.55
CA ILE A 269 28.81 -11.47 -15.13
C ILE A 269 27.77 -10.71 -14.31
N VAL A 270 27.25 -11.38 -13.29
CA VAL A 270 26.36 -10.80 -12.29
C VAL A 270 27.01 -10.88 -10.92
N ARG A 271 27.11 -9.72 -10.28
CA ARG A 271 27.45 -9.61 -8.86
C ARG A 271 26.20 -9.35 -8.06
N VAL A 272 25.92 -10.23 -7.10
CA VAL A 272 24.81 -10.09 -6.15
C VAL A 272 25.39 -9.96 -4.75
N ASN A 273 25.08 -8.88 -4.05
CA ASN A 273 25.30 -8.78 -2.61
C ASN A 273 23.97 -9.03 -1.92
N ALA A 274 23.97 -9.87 -0.90
CA ALA A 274 22.81 -10.14 -0.09
C ALA A 274 23.17 -10.05 1.39
N ASP A 275 22.30 -9.39 2.16
CA ASP A 275 22.52 -9.05 3.57
C ASP A 275 21.26 -9.33 4.38
N LEU A 276 21.33 -10.26 5.35
CA LEU A 276 20.25 -10.56 6.26
C LEU A 276 20.41 -9.71 7.53
N ILE A 277 19.52 -8.76 7.73
CA ILE A 277 19.58 -7.75 8.77
C ILE A 277 18.57 -8.11 9.87
N ASP A 278 18.99 -8.10 11.12
CA ASP A 278 18.13 -8.22 12.29
C ASP A 278 17.31 -6.93 12.45
N GLY A 279 15.97 -7.06 12.40
CA GLY A 279 15.06 -5.92 12.41
C GLY A 279 14.94 -5.20 13.76
N GLN A 280 15.43 -5.79 14.87
CA GLN A 280 15.43 -5.15 16.17
C GLN A 280 16.69 -4.33 16.40
N THR A 281 17.83 -4.88 15.98
CA THR A 281 19.15 -4.29 16.25
C THR A 281 19.69 -3.48 15.09
N GLY A 282 19.19 -3.72 13.86
CA GLY A 282 19.72 -3.14 12.62
C GLY A 282 21.06 -3.73 12.18
N PHE A 283 21.59 -4.74 12.89
CA PHE A 283 22.88 -5.37 12.55
C PHE A 283 22.69 -6.52 11.57
N SER A 284 23.68 -6.65 10.66
CA SER A 284 23.76 -7.79 9.76
C SER A 284 24.03 -9.08 10.54
N ARG A 285 23.20 -10.10 10.30
CA ARG A 285 23.40 -11.47 10.81
C ARG A 285 24.18 -12.32 9.83
N TRP A 286 24.07 -12.01 8.57
CA TRP A 286 24.76 -12.69 7.47
C TRP A 286 24.88 -11.74 6.30
N SER A 287 26.03 -11.74 5.65
CA SER A 287 26.30 -10.98 4.45
C SER A 287 27.20 -11.79 3.52
N GLN A 288 26.86 -11.84 2.25
CA GLN A 288 27.65 -12.57 1.25
C GLN A 288 27.55 -11.90 -0.13
N THR A 289 28.68 -11.94 -0.84
CA THR A 289 28.79 -11.50 -2.23
C THR A 289 28.94 -12.72 -3.13
N PHE A 290 28.17 -12.74 -4.20
CA PHE A 290 28.19 -13.78 -5.23
C PHE A 290 28.66 -13.15 -6.55
N ASP A 291 29.79 -13.59 -7.06
CA ASP A 291 30.30 -13.26 -8.40
C ASP A 291 30.14 -14.49 -9.28
N ARG A 292 29.21 -14.47 -10.21
CA ARG A 292 28.86 -15.62 -11.05
C ARG A 292 28.59 -15.20 -12.50
N ALA A 293 28.72 -16.15 -13.40
CA ALA A 293 28.21 -15.98 -14.75
C ALA A 293 26.67 -15.91 -14.73
N MET A 294 26.08 -15.19 -15.68
CA MET A 294 24.62 -15.03 -15.77
C MET A 294 23.89 -16.38 -15.87
N GLN A 295 24.51 -17.36 -16.50
CA GLN A 295 23.98 -18.74 -16.61
C GLN A 295 23.83 -19.43 -15.25
N ASP A 296 24.56 -18.99 -14.21
CA ASP A 296 24.55 -19.57 -12.87
C ASP A 296 23.59 -18.83 -11.91
N ILE A 297 22.79 -17.88 -12.42
CA ILE A 297 21.92 -17.02 -11.59
C ILE A 297 20.93 -17.85 -10.75
N PHE A 298 20.44 -18.95 -11.28
CA PHE A 298 19.51 -19.82 -10.57
C PHE A 298 20.17 -20.55 -9.39
N ALA A 299 21.46 -20.90 -9.52
CA ALA A 299 22.25 -21.46 -8.42
C ALA A 299 22.45 -20.40 -7.33
N VAL A 300 22.71 -19.14 -7.70
CA VAL A 300 22.82 -18.01 -6.74
C VAL A 300 21.51 -17.80 -5.97
N GLN A 301 20.37 -17.78 -6.66
CA GLN A 301 19.06 -17.67 -6.02
C GLN A 301 18.81 -18.79 -5.00
N SER A 302 19.10 -20.04 -5.39
CA SER A 302 18.92 -21.20 -4.50
C SER A 302 19.87 -21.14 -3.30
N GLU A 303 21.12 -20.72 -3.50
CA GLU A 303 22.13 -20.60 -2.44
C GLU A 303 21.74 -19.52 -1.42
N ILE A 304 21.29 -18.33 -1.89
CA ILE A 304 20.81 -17.25 -1.02
C ILE A 304 19.59 -17.71 -0.23
N ALA A 305 18.55 -18.22 -0.91
CA ALA A 305 17.31 -18.63 -0.27
C ALA A 305 17.54 -19.74 0.76
N GLY A 306 18.37 -20.74 0.42
CA GLY A 306 18.74 -21.82 1.35
C GLY A 306 19.52 -21.34 2.55
N THR A 307 20.42 -20.38 2.38
CA THR A 307 21.21 -19.82 3.50
C THR A 307 20.34 -18.97 4.42
N VAL A 308 19.47 -18.12 3.85
CA VAL A 308 18.51 -17.33 4.64
C VAL A 308 17.57 -18.25 5.42
N ALA A 309 17.01 -19.28 4.79
CA ALA A 309 16.13 -20.24 5.46
C ALA A 309 16.85 -20.93 6.64
N ARG A 310 18.08 -21.38 6.45
CA ARG A 310 18.89 -21.98 7.53
C ARG A 310 19.20 -20.99 8.64
N ALA A 311 19.55 -19.75 8.33
CA ALA A 311 19.81 -18.72 9.32
C ALA A 311 18.57 -18.43 10.19
N LEU A 312 17.39 -18.44 9.59
CA LEU A 312 16.11 -18.24 10.28
C LEU A 312 15.66 -19.48 11.07
N ASP A 313 16.00 -20.70 10.64
CA ASP A 313 15.69 -21.94 11.37
C ASP A 313 16.63 -22.17 12.55
N ALA A 314 17.90 -21.76 12.46
CA ALA A 314 18.90 -21.93 13.54
C ALA A 314 18.56 -21.16 14.84
N GLU A 315 17.71 -20.13 14.77
CA GLU A 315 17.25 -19.40 15.97
C GLU A 315 16.19 -20.16 16.80
N VAL A 316 15.60 -21.25 16.30
CA VAL A 316 14.43 -21.89 16.94
C VAL A 316 14.65 -23.32 17.38
N THR A 317 15.68 -24.03 16.91
CA THR A 317 15.95 -25.41 17.34
C THR A 317 17.44 -25.72 17.39
N PRO A 318 17.97 -26.14 18.58
CA PRO A 318 19.19 -26.89 18.59
C PRO A 318 18.87 -28.32 18.14
N LYS A 319 19.41 -28.76 17.02
CA LYS A 319 19.53 -30.15 16.56
C LYS A 319 18.23 -30.96 16.43
N ASP A 320 17.65 -31.00 15.25
CA ASP A 320 17.26 -32.29 14.69
C ASP A 320 17.29 -32.16 13.15
N GLY A 321 18.16 -32.95 12.54
CA GLY A 321 18.42 -32.93 11.10
C GLY A 321 17.22 -33.42 10.31
N SER A 322 16.50 -32.50 9.75
CA SER A 322 15.70 -32.74 8.55
C SER A 322 16.00 -31.64 7.53
N ALA A 323 17.06 -31.84 6.76
CA ALA A 323 17.25 -31.20 5.47
C ALA A 323 16.17 -31.78 4.54
N ALA A 324 15.01 -31.16 4.51
CA ALA A 324 13.92 -31.58 3.66
C ALA A 324 13.53 -30.43 2.71
N ASP A 325 13.53 -30.74 1.44
CA ASP A 325 12.87 -30.08 0.31
C ASP A 325 13.56 -28.90 -0.40
N ASN A 326 14.79 -28.52 -0.11
CA ASN A 326 15.49 -27.52 -0.94
C ASN A 326 16.15 -28.08 -2.22
N ASP A 327 16.10 -29.40 -2.44
CA ASP A 327 16.73 -30.08 -3.60
C ASP A 327 15.74 -30.35 -4.76
N ARG A 328 14.56 -29.72 -4.75
CA ARG A 328 13.65 -29.85 -5.90
C ARG A 328 14.24 -29.13 -7.12
N PRO A 329 14.33 -29.77 -8.29
CA PRO A 329 14.82 -29.12 -9.51
C PRO A 329 14.04 -27.83 -9.81
N VAL A 330 14.70 -26.80 -10.31
CA VAL A 330 14.10 -25.49 -10.65
C VAL A 330 12.87 -25.65 -11.55
N ALA A 331 12.91 -26.58 -12.50
CA ALA A 331 11.78 -26.91 -13.37
C ALA A 331 10.58 -27.49 -12.60
N ALA A 332 10.81 -28.34 -11.58
CA ALA A 332 9.72 -28.92 -10.77
C ALA A 332 9.00 -27.88 -9.88
N SER A 333 9.60 -26.71 -9.69
CA SER A 333 9.02 -25.58 -8.98
C SER A 333 8.35 -24.54 -9.90
N GLY A 334 8.24 -24.83 -11.19
CA GLY A 334 7.65 -23.94 -12.19
C GLY A 334 8.60 -22.92 -12.81
N GLY A 335 9.90 -22.99 -12.49
CA GLY A 335 10.96 -22.14 -13.04
C GLY A 335 11.51 -22.64 -14.38
N THR A 336 12.56 -21.96 -14.86
CA THR A 336 13.28 -22.29 -16.11
C THR A 336 14.77 -22.41 -15.85
N SER A 337 15.50 -23.10 -16.72
CA SER A 337 16.97 -23.06 -16.81
C SER A 337 17.46 -22.16 -17.96
N SER A 338 16.56 -21.66 -18.82
CA SER A 338 16.88 -20.76 -19.92
C SER A 338 17.02 -19.32 -19.42
N VAL A 339 18.22 -18.76 -19.47
CA VAL A 339 18.49 -17.35 -19.10
C VAL A 339 17.68 -16.40 -19.97
N ALA A 340 17.54 -16.69 -21.27
CA ALA A 340 16.78 -15.85 -22.19
C ALA A 340 15.29 -15.86 -21.86
N ALA A 341 14.72 -17.02 -21.54
CA ALA A 341 13.33 -17.16 -21.10
C ALA A 341 13.09 -16.41 -19.76
N TYR A 342 14.03 -16.54 -18.85
CA TYR A 342 14.00 -15.85 -17.56
C TYR A 342 14.05 -14.32 -17.72
N ASP A 343 14.94 -13.80 -18.52
CA ASP A 343 15.07 -12.35 -18.79
C ASP A 343 13.78 -11.78 -19.41
N ALA A 344 13.21 -12.47 -20.41
CA ALA A 344 11.92 -12.10 -21.00
C ALA A 344 10.79 -12.12 -19.96
N TYR A 345 10.72 -13.15 -19.13
CA TYR A 345 9.73 -13.24 -18.05
C TYR A 345 9.83 -12.08 -17.07
N LEU A 346 11.03 -11.71 -16.61
CA LEU A 346 11.23 -10.58 -15.70
C LEU A 346 10.81 -9.25 -16.32
N ARG A 347 11.11 -9.03 -17.62
CA ARG A 347 10.64 -7.84 -18.36
C ARG A 347 9.12 -7.80 -18.43
N GLY A 348 8.51 -8.95 -18.75
CA GLY A 348 7.05 -9.08 -18.78
C GLY A 348 6.42 -8.74 -17.42
N ARG A 349 7.01 -9.20 -16.33
CA ARG A 349 6.55 -8.88 -14.97
C ARG A 349 6.66 -7.38 -14.67
N ALA A 350 7.80 -6.77 -14.97
CA ALA A 350 7.99 -5.35 -14.73
C ALA A 350 6.97 -4.49 -15.48
N LEU A 351 6.67 -4.84 -16.74
CA LEU A 351 5.64 -4.17 -17.55
C LEU A 351 4.23 -4.39 -16.98
N TYR A 352 3.92 -5.61 -16.53
CA TYR A 352 2.64 -5.95 -15.91
C TYR A 352 2.43 -5.19 -14.60
N ASP A 353 3.46 -5.06 -13.75
CA ASP A 353 3.39 -4.36 -12.48
C ASP A 353 3.21 -2.84 -12.65
N LEU A 354 3.66 -2.27 -13.76
CA LEU A 354 3.37 -0.88 -14.12
C LEU A 354 1.90 -0.65 -14.41
N SER A 355 1.18 -1.60 -15.03
CA SER A 355 -0.26 -1.58 -15.36
C SER A 355 -0.80 -0.19 -15.75
N ALA A 356 -0.02 0.55 -16.57
CA ALA A 356 -0.28 1.95 -16.83
C ALA A 356 -1.43 2.13 -17.85
N ASP A 357 -1.47 1.26 -18.87
CA ASP A 357 -2.43 1.31 -19.99
C ASP A 357 -2.47 -0.03 -20.75
N GLU A 358 -3.32 -0.11 -21.77
CA GLU A 358 -3.45 -1.29 -22.63
C GLU A 358 -2.12 -1.65 -23.34
N ALA A 359 -1.36 -0.65 -23.75
CA ALA A 359 -0.09 -0.88 -24.45
C ALA A 359 0.93 -1.58 -23.55
N SER A 360 1.02 -1.19 -22.29
CA SER A 360 1.87 -1.82 -21.26
C SER A 360 1.47 -3.27 -21.01
N GLU A 361 0.16 -3.54 -20.88
CA GLU A 361 -0.38 -4.89 -20.67
C GLU A 361 -0.10 -5.82 -21.87
N ARG A 362 -0.27 -5.32 -23.11
CA ARG A 362 0.06 -6.07 -24.32
C ARG A 362 1.56 -6.28 -24.50
N ALA A 363 2.39 -5.31 -24.10
CA ALA A 363 3.84 -5.46 -24.10
C ALA A 363 4.28 -6.52 -23.06
N ALA A 364 3.65 -6.55 -21.87
CA ALA A 364 3.89 -7.60 -20.88
C ALA A 364 3.54 -8.99 -21.45
N LEU A 365 2.37 -9.12 -22.09
CA LEU A 365 1.93 -10.36 -22.74
C LEU A 365 2.95 -10.84 -23.78
N ALA A 366 3.45 -9.94 -24.64
CA ALA A 366 4.46 -10.29 -25.65
C ALA A 366 5.77 -10.79 -25.02
N GLN A 367 6.17 -10.25 -23.86
CA GLN A 367 7.36 -10.74 -23.14
C GLN A 367 7.13 -12.12 -22.53
N PHE A 368 5.92 -12.41 -22.03
CA PHE A 368 5.58 -13.76 -21.55
C PHE A 368 5.51 -14.76 -22.70
N ASP A 369 5.01 -14.37 -23.87
CA ASP A 369 5.05 -15.22 -25.07
C ASP A 369 6.50 -15.53 -25.47
N ALA A 370 7.40 -14.52 -25.47
CA ALA A 370 8.83 -14.71 -25.74
C ALA A 370 9.51 -15.63 -24.69
N ALA A 371 9.11 -15.54 -23.43
CA ALA A 371 9.60 -16.44 -22.38
C ALA A 371 9.19 -17.91 -22.64
N ILE A 372 7.95 -18.13 -23.09
CA ILE A 372 7.43 -19.46 -23.46
C ILE A 372 8.10 -19.99 -24.74
N GLU A 373 8.38 -19.13 -25.72
CA GLU A 373 9.15 -19.51 -26.92
C GLU A 373 10.57 -19.96 -26.54
N GLY A 374 11.20 -19.26 -25.58
CA GLY A 374 12.54 -19.60 -25.07
C GLY A 374 12.60 -20.83 -24.19
N ASP A 375 11.48 -21.19 -23.53
CA ASP A 375 11.29 -22.42 -22.75
C ASP A 375 9.81 -22.79 -22.66
N PRO A 376 9.31 -23.71 -23.49
CA PRO A 376 7.91 -24.13 -23.50
C PRO A 376 7.41 -24.82 -22.20
N ASP A 377 8.34 -25.23 -21.33
CA ASP A 377 8.03 -25.84 -20.03
C ASP A 377 8.20 -24.84 -18.85
N TYR A 378 8.28 -23.55 -19.13
CA TYR A 378 8.35 -22.51 -18.12
C TYR A 378 6.95 -22.23 -17.54
N ALA A 379 6.54 -22.97 -16.51
CA ALA A 379 5.20 -22.89 -15.93
C ALA A 379 4.84 -21.51 -15.39
N ALA A 380 5.77 -20.79 -14.75
CA ALA A 380 5.52 -19.45 -14.25
C ALA A 380 5.22 -18.44 -15.38
N ALA A 381 5.85 -18.60 -16.57
CA ALA A 381 5.56 -17.78 -17.74
C ALA A 381 4.16 -18.05 -18.28
N HIS A 382 3.73 -19.31 -18.33
CA HIS A 382 2.35 -19.68 -18.70
C HIS A 382 1.32 -19.10 -17.71
N ALA A 383 1.58 -19.15 -16.39
CA ALA A 383 0.70 -18.57 -15.38
C ALA A 383 0.62 -17.02 -15.52
N ALA A 384 1.75 -16.36 -15.77
CA ALA A 384 1.82 -14.93 -16.00
C ALA A 384 1.10 -14.50 -17.29
N ARG A 385 1.26 -15.27 -18.38
CA ARG A 385 0.51 -15.10 -19.63
C ARG A 385 -0.99 -15.18 -19.40
N ALA A 386 -1.45 -16.18 -18.67
CA ALA A 386 -2.87 -16.36 -18.33
C ALA A 386 -3.41 -15.14 -17.56
N ARG A 387 -2.63 -14.62 -16.64
CA ARG A 387 -2.96 -13.43 -15.84
C ARG A 387 -3.07 -12.18 -16.69
N SER A 388 -2.10 -11.93 -17.59
CA SER A 388 -2.15 -10.80 -18.55
C SER A 388 -3.34 -10.89 -19.49
N LEU A 389 -3.63 -12.06 -20.06
CA LEU A 389 -4.80 -12.27 -20.91
C LEU A 389 -6.11 -11.98 -20.17
N THR A 390 -6.20 -12.39 -18.90
CA THR A 390 -7.37 -12.13 -18.05
C THR A 390 -7.49 -10.63 -17.73
N ALA A 391 -6.38 -9.93 -17.47
CA ALA A 391 -6.36 -8.50 -17.22
C ALA A 391 -6.79 -7.72 -18.48
N ILE A 392 -6.24 -8.06 -19.65
CA ILE A 392 -6.60 -7.47 -20.93
C ILE A 392 -8.10 -7.67 -21.22
N ALA A 393 -8.62 -8.89 -21.03
CA ALA A 393 -10.03 -9.19 -21.22
C ALA A 393 -10.92 -8.32 -20.32
N ASN A 394 -10.58 -8.20 -19.04
CA ASN A 394 -11.39 -7.46 -18.06
C ASN A 394 -11.37 -5.94 -18.26
N GLN A 395 -10.25 -5.37 -18.71
CA GLN A 395 -10.06 -3.92 -18.75
C GLN A 395 -10.29 -3.34 -20.15
N TYR A 396 -9.86 -4.05 -21.20
CA TYR A 396 -9.79 -3.53 -22.56
C TYR A 396 -10.54 -4.38 -23.59
N GLY A 397 -10.90 -5.63 -23.26
CA GLY A 397 -11.53 -6.55 -24.20
C GLY A 397 -12.87 -6.04 -24.72
N GLU A 398 -13.09 -6.12 -26.03
CA GLU A 398 -14.41 -5.91 -26.63
C GLU A 398 -15.29 -7.15 -26.41
N VAL A 399 -16.60 -6.97 -26.30
CA VAL A 399 -17.56 -8.07 -26.01
C VAL A 399 -17.35 -9.29 -26.94
N GLY A 400 -17.10 -9.06 -28.23
CA GLY A 400 -16.85 -10.14 -29.20
C GLY A 400 -15.51 -10.88 -29.02
N GLN A 401 -14.54 -10.30 -28.30
CA GLN A 401 -13.21 -10.86 -28.09
C GLN A 401 -13.07 -11.57 -26.73
N LEU A 402 -13.94 -11.28 -25.76
CA LEU A 402 -13.85 -11.76 -24.40
C LEU A 402 -13.71 -13.28 -24.31
N ALA A 403 -14.55 -14.00 -25.07
CA ALA A 403 -14.54 -15.47 -25.06
C ALA A 403 -13.17 -16.04 -25.46
N GLY A 404 -12.58 -15.54 -26.55
CA GLY A 404 -11.27 -15.99 -27.02
C GLY A 404 -10.14 -15.68 -26.05
N LEU A 405 -10.15 -14.48 -25.44
CA LEU A 405 -9.13 -14.07 -24.45
C LEU A 405 -9.19 -14.94 -23.19
N TYR A 406 -10.40 -15.22 -22.68
CA TYR A 406 -10.55 -16.09 -21.52
C TYR A 406 -10.21 -17.55 -21.82
N ASP A 407 -10.53 -18.08 -23.03
CA ASP A 407 -10.12 -19.44 -23.43
C ASP A 407 -8.61 -19.57 -23.52
N ALA A 408 -7.94 -18.57 -24.10
CA ALA A 408 -6.48 -18.54 -24.14
C ALA A 408 -5.87 -18.44 -22.73
N ALA A 409 -6.47 -17.66 -21.81
CA ALA A 409 -6.03 -17.56 -20.43
C ALA A 409 -6.21 -18.89 -19.68
N ILE A 410 -7.36 -19.55 -19.81
CA ILE A 410 -7.65 -20.87 -19.20
C ILE A 410 -6.65 -21.90 -19.70
N SER A 411 -6.44 -21.98 -21.03
CA SER A 411 -5.47 -22.91 -21.63
C SER A 411 -4.05 -22.69 -21.10
N SER A 412 -3.60 -21.43 -21.00
CA SER A 412 -2.28 -21.11 -20.44
C SER A 412 -2.18 -21.51 -18.96
N ALA A 413 -3.20 -21.23 -18.13
CA ALA A 413 -3.19 -21.62 -16.73
C ALA A 413 -3.19 -23.16 -16.56
N GLN A 414 -3.96 -23.88 -17.38
CA GLN A 414 -3.97 -25.36 -17.39
C GLN A 414 -2.61 -25.91 -17.82
N ARG A 415 -1.94 -25.30 -18.80
CA ARG A 415 -0.58 -25.70 -19.18
C ARG A 415 0.41 -25.50 -18.05
N ALA A 416 0.34 -24.36 -17.34
CA ALA A 416 1.16 -24.10 -16.16
C ALA A 416 0.97 -25.19 -15.08
N ILE A 417 -0.28 -25.56 -14.80
CA ILE A 417 -0.62 -26.61 -13.82
C ILE A 417 -0.11 -28.00 -14.30
N ALA A 418 -0.21 -28.30 -15.59
CA ALA A 418 0.29 -29.56 -16.13
C ALA A 418 1.80 -29.71 -15.98
N ILE A 419 2.56 -28.60 -16.11
CA ILE A 419 4.02 -28.57 -15.95
C ILE A 419 4.39 -28.58 -14.45
N ALA A 420 3.73 -27.74 -13.66
CA ALA A 420 4.00 -27.57 -12.23
C ALA A 420 2.70 -27.64 -11.42
N PRO A 421 2.25 -28.83 -11.03
CA PRO A 421 0.95 -29.05 -10.35
C PRO A 421 0.83 -28.36 -8.99
N ASP A 422 1.95 -27.99 -8.38
CA ASP A 422 2.00 -27.30 -7.07
C ASP A 422 2.21 -25.78 -7.20
N LEU A 423 2.09 -25.18 -8.40
CA LEU A 423 2.19 -23.75 -8.61
C LEU A 423 0.89 -23.05 -8.21
N ALA A 424 0.85 -22.48 -7.00
CA ALA A 424 -0.33 -21.86 -6.42
C ALA A 424 -0.92 -20.75 -7.29
N ASP A 425 -0.07 -19.88 -7.89
CA ASP A 425 -0.52 -18.77 -8.75
C ASP A 425 -1.23 -19.27 -10.01
N ALA A 426 -0.83 -20.43 -10.59
CA ALA A 426 -1.49 -21.01 -11.74
C ALA A 426 -2.93 -21.46 -11.40
N HIS A 427 -3.12 -22.15 -10.27
CA HIS A 427 -4.43 -22.52 -9.77
C HIS A 427 -5.29 -21.28 -9.42
N SER A 428 -4.70 -20.28 -8.75
CA SER A 428 -5.38 -19.04 -8.41
C SER A 428 -5.85 -18.28 -9.65
N THR A 429 -5.01 -18.24 -10.70
CA THR A 429 -5.33 -17.57 -11.97
C THR A 429 -6.41 -18.33 -12.72
N LEU A 430 -6.34 -19.67 -12.77
CA LEU A 430 -7.39 -20.49 -13.37
C LEU A 430 -8.74 -20.28 -12.67
N GLY A 431 -8.76 -20.36 -11.33
CA GLY A 431 -9.97 -20.10 -10.54
C GLY A 431 -10.55 -18.71 -10.79
N PHE A 432 -9.71 -17.70 -10.84
CA PHE A 432 -10.13 -16.32 -11.10
C PHE A 432 -10.70 -16.15 -12.51
N THR A 433 -10.06 -16.70 -13.53
CA THR A 433 -10.52 -16.63 -14.93
C THR A 433 -11.85 -17.38 -15.13
N LEU A 434 -12.00 -18.57 -14.53
CA LEU A 434 -13.27 -19.32 -14.56
C LEU A 434 -14.40 -18.58 -13.84
N PHE A 435 -14.12 -17.97 -12.69
CA PHE A 435 -15.11 -17.26 -11.89
C PHE A 435 -15.54 -15.95 -12.55
N GLN A 436 -14.57 -15.09 -12.85
CA GLN A 436 -14.84 -13.75 -13.37
C GLN A 436 -15.07 -13.74 -14.89
N GLY A 437 -14.26 -14.48 -15.64
CA GLY A 437 -14.30 -14.46 -17.10
C GLY A 437 -15.37 -15.39 -17.69
N ARG A 438 -15.64 -16.52 -17.04
CA ARG A 438 -16.64 -17.49 -17.50
C ARG A 438 -17.91 -17.51 -16.67
N LEU A 439 -18.00 -16.66 -15.63
CA LEU A 439 -19.13 -16.62 -14.70
C LEU A 439 -19.50 -18.03 -14.20
N ASN A 440 -18.49 -18.86 -13.90
CA ASN A 440 -18.67 -20.25 -13.49
C ASN A 440 -18.07 -20.50 -12.11
N ALA A 441 -18.86 -20.20 -11.06
CA ALA A 441 -18.43 -20.37 -9.67
C ALA A 441 -18.16 -21.84 -9.31
N ARG A 442 -18.92 -22.78 -9.92
CA ARG A 442 -18.76 -24.22 -9.65
C ARG A 442 -17.42 -24.72 -10.19
N ALA A 443 -17.06 -24.40 -11.43
CA ALA A 443 -15.78 -24.80 -12.01
C ALA A 443 -14.58 -24.11 -11.35
N ALA A 444 -14.76 -22.91 -10.80
CA ALA A 444 -13.71 -22.16 -10.13
C ALA A 444 -13.36 -22.69 -8.73
N ARG A 445 -14.25 -23.46 -8.08
CA ARG A 445 -14.11 -23.90 -6.69
C ARG A 445 -12.84 -24.71 -6.46
N GLU A 446 -12.65 -25.79 -7.21
CA GLU A 446 -11.51 -26.68 -7.04
C GLU A 446 -10.17 -25.96 -7.26
N PRO A 447 -9.95 -25.19 -8.36
CA PRO A 447 -8.73 -24.42 -8.53
C PRO A 447 -8.46 -23.45 -7.37
N PHE A 448 -9.46 -22.73 -6.87
CA PHE A 448 -9.29 -21.83 -5.74
C PHE A 448 -8.94 -22.57 -4.44
N GLU A 449 -9.59 -23.69 -4.13
CA GLU A 449 -9.26 -24.50 -2.95
C GLU A 449 -7.83 -25.03 -3.02
N ARG A 450 -7.40 -25.50 -4.20
CA ARG A 450 -6.03 -25.96 -4.40
C ARG A 450 -5.03 -24.82 -4.25
N SER A 451 -5.33 -23.65 -4.82
CA SER A 451 -4.47 -22.47 -4.68
C SER A 451 -4.29 -22.04 -3.22
N ARG A 452 -5.37 -22.05 -2.43
CA ARG A 452 -5.34 -21.74 -0.99
C ARG A 452 -4.43 -22.67 -0.20
N GLN A 453 -4.51 -23.97 -0.50
CA GLN A 453 -3.68 -24.98 0.16
C GLN A 453 -2.20 -24.80 -0.16
N LEU A 454 -1.87 -24.55 -1.43
CA LEU A 454 -0.50 -24.42 -1.91
C LEU A 454 0.12 -23.04 -1.58
N GLY A 455 -0.67 -21.99 -1.69
CA GLY A 455 -0.23 -20.59 -1.61
C GLY A 455 -0.57 -19.89 -0.28
N ALA A 456 -0.63 -20.61 0.85
CA ALA A 456 -0.92 -20.03 2.16
C ALA A 456 0.12 -18.97 2.62
N GLY A 457 1.30 -18.94 2.00
CA GLY A 457 2.34 -17.93 2.17
C GLY A 457 2.25 -16.74 1.18
N GLU A 458 1.28 -16.74 0.26
CA GLU A 458 1.16 -15.76 -0.81
C GLU A 458 -0.08 -14.86 -0.63
N ALA A 459 0.15 -13.59 -0.36
CA ALA A 459 -0.91 -12.63 -0.03
C ALA A 459 -1.97 -12.52 -1.15
N THR A 460 -1.54 -12.45 -2.41
CA THR A 460 -2.43 -12.31 -3.58
C THR A 460 -3.31 -13.54 -3.75
N VAL A 461 -2.75 -14.74 -3.57
CA VAL A 461 -3.50 -16.01 -3.64
C VAL A 461 -4.57 -16.03 -2.54
N MET A 462 -4.20 -15.71 -1.31
CA MET A 462 -5.11 -15.67 -0.18
C MET A 462 -6.22 -14.61 -0.35
N ALA A 463 -5.89 -13.42 -0.87
CA ALA A 463 -6.86 -12.35 -1.12
C ALA A 463 -7.86 -12.71 -2.23
N ARG A 464 -7.41 -13.36 -3.31
CA ARG A 464 -8.29 -13.83 -4.40
C ARG A 464 -9.24 -14.93 -3.90
N TYR A 465 -8.69 -15.92 -3.16
CA TYR A 465 -9.52 -16.94 -2.53
C TYR A 465 -10.55 -16.34 -1.58
N ALA A 466 -10.15 -15.39 -0.73
CA ALA A 466 -11.04 -14.72 0.21
C ALA A 466 -12.22 -14.03 -0.49
N GLN A 467 -11.95 -13.34 -1.61
CA GLN A 467 -12.99 -12.70 -2.40
C GLN A 467 -13.94 -13.73 -3.04
N PHE A 468 -13.43 -14.84 -3.58
CA PHE A 468 -14.24 -15.93 -4.09
C PHE A 468 -15.12 -16.55 -3.00
N ALA A 469 -14.52 -16.89 -1.86
CA ALA A 469 -15.23 -17.48 -0.72
C ALA A 469 -16.35 -16.56 -0.19
N ALA A 470 -16.09 -15.24 -0.08
CA ALA A 470 -17.11 -14.27 0.33
C ALA A 470 -18.29 -14.26 -0.64
N ARG A 471 -18.01 -14.22 -1.95
CA ARG A 471 -19.06 -14.16 -2.99
C ARG A 471 -19.86 -15.44 -3.12
N THR A 472 -19.24 -16.58 -2.81
CA THR A 472 -19.93 -17.88 -2.79
C THR A 472 -20.57 -18.23 -1.44
N GLY A 473 -20.52 -17.30 -0.44
CA GLY A 473 -21.22 -17.45 0.84
C GLY A 473 -20.42 -18.10 1.95
N HIS A 474 -19.15 -18.44 1.73
CA HIS A 474 -18.25 -19.05 2.71
C HIS A 474 -17.59 -17.99 3.57
N LYS A 475 -18.39 -17.27 4.40
CA LYS A 475 -17.98 -16.09 5.16
C LYS A 475 -16.78 -16.33 6.07
N ARG A 476 -16.73 -17.50 6.75
CA ARG A 476 -15.64 -17.83 7.67
C ARG A 476 -14.31 -17.99 6.92
N ASP A 477 -14.32 -18.77 5.85
CA ASP A 477 -13.11 -19.02 5.04
C ASP A 477 -12.62 -17.72 4.40
N ALA A 478 -13.55 -16.84 3.98
CA ALA A 478 -13.24 -15.52 3.46
C ALA A 478 -12.52 -14.64 4.49
N ALA A 479 -13.02 -14.60 5.73
CA ALA A 479 -12.42 -13.81 6.81
C ALA A 479 -11.03 -14.34 7.19
N GLU A 480 -10.87 -15.65 7.36
CA GLU A 480 -9.58 -16.29 7.70
C GLU A 480 -8.52 -16.03 6.60
N ALA A 481 -8.90 -16.22 5.33
CA ALA A 481 -8.00 -15.98 4.22
C ALA A 481 -7.63 -14.49 4.07
N MET A 482 -8.59 -13.58 4.26
CA MET A 482 -8.31 -12.15 4.18
C MET A 482 -7.43 -11.67 5.34
N GLN A 483 -7.63 -12.17 6.55
CA GLN A 483 -6.72 -11.89 7.67
C GLN A 483 -5.29 -12.34 7.36
N ARG A 484 -5.16 -13.53 6.73
CA ARG A 484 -3.84 -14.01 6.30
C ARG A 484 -3.22 -13.11 5.24
N ALA A 485 -4.00 -12.67 4.24
CA ALA A 485 -3.53 -11.74 3.21
C ALA A 485 -3.05 -10.41 3.79
N LEU A 486 -3.82 -9.80 4.71
CA LEU A 486 -3.45 -8.57 5.41
C LEU A 486 -2.20 -8.72 6.27
N LEU A 487 -1.98 -9.90 6.89
CA LEU A 487 -0.77 -10.19 7.65
C LEU A 487 0.47 -10.28 6.75
N LEU A 488 0.32 -10.82 5.54
CA LEU A 488 1.40 -11.00 4.58
C LEU A 488 1.69 -9.73 3.77
N ASP A 489 0.70 -8.84 3.60
CA ASP A 489 0.81 -7.64 2.75
C ASP A 489 0.07 -6.44 3.35
N PRO A 490 0.51 -5.95 4.53
CA PRO A 490 -0.21 -4.95 5.30
C PRO A 490 -0.22 -3.54 4.68
N LEU A 491 0.68 -3.25 3.74
CA LEU A 491 0.78 -1.95 3.08
C LEU A 491 0.23 -1.96 1.65
N ASN A 492 -0.49 -3.02 1.25
CA ASN A 492 -1.10 -3.11 -0.08
C ASN A 492 -2.53 -2.53 -0.07
N PRO A 493 -2.77 -1.40 -0.76
CA PRO A 493 -4.08 -0.77 -0.78
C PRO A 493 -5.16 -1.63 -1.45
N LEU A 494 -4.79 -2.52 -2.40
CA LEU A 494 -5.75 -3.43 -3.05
C LEU A 494 -6.29 -4.47 -2.06
N ILE A 495 -5.45 -4.99 -1.16
CA ILE A 495 -5.89 -5.97 -0.14
C ILE A 495 -6.80 -5.28 0.88
N HIS A 496 -6.50 -4.06 1.30
CA HIS A 496 -7.38 -3.30 2.19
C HIS A 496 -8.73 -2.99 1.53
N ARG A 497 -8.76 -2.61 0.25
CA ARG A 497 -10.01 -2.43 -0.49
C ARG A 497 -10.81 -3.74 -0.59
N ALA A 498 -10.13 -4.87 -0.86
CA ALA A 498 -10.77 -6.19 -0.90
C ALA A 498 -11.34 -6.57 0.47
N ALA A 499 -10.65 -6.29 1.56
CA ALA A 499 -11.14 -6.51 2.92
C ALA A 499 -12.44 -5.74 3.18
N GLY A 500 -12.50 -4.45 2.81
CA GLY A 500 -13.74 -3.67 2.90
C GLY A 500 -14.89 -4.28 2.07
N SER A 501 -14.59 -4.76 0.86
CA SER A 501 -15.58 -5.41 0.00
C SER A 501 -16.13 -6.72 0.60
N ILE A 502 -15.31 -7.47 1.32
CA ILE A 502 -15.74 -8.71 2.01
C ILE A 502 -16.67 -8.38 3.17
N GLU A 503 -16.35 -7.38 3.98
CA GLU A 503 -17.21 -6.92 5.07
C GLU A 503 -18.55 -6.39 4.55
N TYR A 504 -18.53 -5.63 3.45
CA TYR A 504 -19.75 -5.16 2.79
C TYR A 504 -20.63 -6.33 2.31
N ALA A 505 -20.04 -7.32 1.65
CA ALA A 505 -20.74 -8.53 1.20
C ALA A 505 -21.29 -9.37 2.37
N ALA A 506 -20.66 -9.30 3.54
CA ALA A 506 -21.12 -9.93 4.77
C ALA A 506 -22.21 -9.14 5.50
N ARG A 507 -22.59 -7.93 5.02
CA ARG A 507 -23.51 -6.97 5.60
C ARG A 507 -22.96 -6.21 6.83
N ASN A 508 -21.66 -6.27 7.06
CA ASN A 508 -20.95 -5.53 8.10
C ASN A 508 -20.59 -4.14 7.58
N TYR A 509 -21.62 -3.31 7.33
CA TYR A 509 -21.42 -2.04 6.61
C TYR A 509 -20.53 -1.04 7.34
N ALA A 510 -20.65 -0.96 8.67
CA ALA A 510 -19.82 -0.06 9.47
C ALA A 510 -18.35 -0.51 9.44
N GLU A 511 -18.11 -1.82 9.52
CA GLU A 511 -16.80 -2.46 9.51
C GLU A 511 -16.14 -2.44 8.13
N SER A 512 -16.90 -2.28 7.04
CA SER A 512 -16.36 -2.18 5.67
C SER A 512 -15.68 -0.84 5.39
N ILE A 513 -16.04 0.23 6.11
CA ILE A 513 -15.54 1.60 5.88
C ILE A 513 -14.06 1.76 6.28
N PRO A 514 -13.59 1.31 7.48
CA PRO A 514 -12.20 1.50 7.87
C PRO A 514 -11.17 0.90 6.90
N PRO A 515 -11.30 -0.34 6.38
CA PRO A 515 -10.37 -0.87 5.39
C PRO A 515 -10.36 -0.07 4.09
N ALA A 516 -11.52 0.38 3.59
CA ALA A 516 -11.60 1.21 2.39
C ALA A 516 -10.89 2.57 2.59
N ARG A 517 -11.03 3.19 3.77
CA ARG A 517 -10.29 4.40 4.15
C ARG A 517 -8.79 4.16 4.25
N GLN A 518 -8.37 3.00 4.75
CA GLN A 518 -6.97 2.64 4.81
C GLN A 518 -6.38 2.49 3.41
N ALA A 519 -7.11 1.90 2.46
CA ALA A 519 -6.72 1.84 1.06
C ALA A 519 -6.51 3.24 0.46
N LEU A 520 -7.43 4.20 0.74
CA LEU A 520 -7.30 5.60 0.30
C LEU A 520 -6.16 6.36 0.99
N ALA A 521 -5.85 6.05 2.24
CA ALA A 521 -4.70 6.64 2.94
C ALA A 521 -3.36 6.23 2.30
N MET A 522 -3.28 5.02 1.74
CA MET A 522 -2.11 4.52 1.02
C MET A 522 -2.10 4.97 -0.45
N ASN A 523 -3.25 5.02 -1.10
CA ASN A 523 -3.42 5.47 -2.47
C ASN A 523 -4.66 6.36 -2.60
N PRO A 524 -4.52 7.70 -2.52
CA PRO A 524 -5.65 8.64 -2.57
C PRO A 524 -6.48 8.59 -3.87
N ARG A 525 -5.91 8.02 -4.94
CA ARG A 525 -6.60 7.83 -6.23
C ARG A 525 -7.09 6.40 -6.45
N MET A 526 -7.18 5.60 -5.38
CA MET A 526 -7.66 4.22 -5.47
C MET A 526 -9.08 4.16 -6.02
N SER A 527 -9.19 3.62 -7.22
CA SER A 527 -10.49 3.39 -7.88
C SER A 527 -11.37 2.45 -7.06
N ARG A 528 -12.68 2.74 -7.04
CA ARG A 528 -13.73 1.98 -6.35
C ARG A 528 -13.68 2.02 -4.82
N ALA A 529 -12.74 2.72 -4.21
CA ALA A 529 -12.64 2.78 -2.75
C ALA A 529 -13.63 3.80 -2.15
N ASN A 530 -13.76 4.98 -2.76
CA ASN A 530 -14.77 5.95 -2.34
C ASN A 530 -16.20 5.45 -2.62
N ALA A 531 -16.42 4.77 -3.74
CA ALA A 531 -17.71 4.15 -4.04
C ALA A 531 -18.08 3.08 -3.00
N ALA A 532 -17.14 2.22 -2.60
CA ALA A 532 -17.38 1.23 -1.55
C ALA A 532 -17.74 1.87 -0.19
N ILE A 533 -17.14 3.02 0.14
CA ILE A 533 -17.55 3.82 1.32
C ILE A 533 -18.96 4.37 1.12
N GLY A 534 -19.27 4.89 -0.08
CA GLY A 534 -20.59 5.39 -0.44
C GLY A 534 -21.67 4.32 -0.31
N ASP A 535 -21.43 3.13 -0.86
CA ASP A 535 -22.34 1.98 -0.77
C ASP A 535 -22.62 1.59 0.68
N ALA A 536 -21.57 1.51 1.52
CA ALA A 536 -21.70 1.21 2.93
C ALA A 536 -22.51 2.28 3.70
N LEU A 537 -22.23 3.56 3.44
CA LEU A 537 -22.95 4.69 4.04
C LEU A 537 -24.41 4.71 3.61
N LEU A 538 -24.70 4.38 2.35
CA LEU A 538 -26.05 4.28 1.82
C LEU A 538 -26.86 3.19 2.54
N MET A 539 -26.23 2.02 2.77
CA MET A 539 -26.85 0.91 3.53
C MET A 539 -27.05 1.25 5.01
N LEU A 540 -26.23 2.13 5.58
CA LEU A 540 -26.38 2.66 6.94
C LEU A 540 -27.41 3.81 7.04
N GLY A 541 -28.07 4.19 5.93
CA GLY A 541 -29.03 5.30 5.89
C GLY A 541 -28.39 6.70 5.90
N ARG A 542 -27.06 6.78 5.78
CA ARG A 542 -26.25 8.03 5.80
C ARG A 542 -26.11 8.62 4.39
N SER A 543 -27.26 8.91 3.76
CA SER A 543 -27.31 9.22 2.31
C SER A 543 -26.55 10.48 1.92
N GLU A 544 -26.48 11.54 2.76
CA GLU A 544 -25.71 12.74 2.46
C GLU A 544 -24.20 12.45 2.44
N GLU A 545 -23.71 11.65 3.37
CA GLU A 545 -22.31 11.25 3.41
C GLU A 545 -21.97 10.29 2.26
N ALA A 546 -22.89 9.43 1.87
CA ALA A 546 -22.75 8.58 0.69
C ALA A 546 -22.59 9.42 -0.58
N ARG A 547 -23.38 10.49 -0.73
CA ARG A 547 -23.30 11.42 -1.88
C ARG A 547 -21.91 12.05 -2.00
N VAL A 548 -21.35 12.50 -0.87
CA VAL A 548 -20.00 13.07 -0.83
C VAL A 548 -18.94 12.02 -1.22
N ALA A 549 -19.09 10.78 -0.72
CA ALA A 549 -18.16 9.70 -1.04
C ALA A 549 -18.21 9.35 -2.54
N TYR A 550 -19.40 9.21 -3.13
CA TYR A 550 -19.53 8.96 -4.57
C TYR A 550 -18.95 10.10 -5.41
N ALA A 551 -19.18 11.36 -5.03
CA ALA A 551 -18.62 12.50 -5.75
C ALA A 551 -17.08 12.52 -5.77
N ALA A 552 -16.43 11.94 -4.76
CA ALA A 552 -14.96 11.81 -4.67
C ALA A 552 -14.40 10.60 -5.45
N GLU A 553 -15.26 9.74 -6.02
CA GLU A 553 -14.82 8.52 -6.71
C GLU A 553 -14.24 8.84 -8.10
N PRO A 554 -12.99 8.44 -8.40
CA PRO A 554 -12.38 8.70 -9.68
C PRO A 554 -12.98 7.87 -10.84
N SER A 555 -13.48 6.66 -10.54
CA SER A 555 -14.02 5.74 -11.55
C SER A 555 -15.45 6.14 -11.94
N ALA A 556 -15.63 6.56 -13.18
CA ALA A 556 -16.89 7.15 -13.66
C ALA A 556 -18.07 6.17 -13.57
N ASP A 557 -17.85 4.88 -13.86
CA ASP A 557 -18.88 3.84 -13.82
C ASP A 557 -19.55 3.74 -12.43
N VAL A 558 -18.76 3.57 -11.38
CA VAL A 558 -19.30 3.44 -10.01
C VAL A 558 -19.68 4.78 -9.38
N ARG A 559 -19.02 5.88 -9.78
CA ARG A 559 -19.41 7.24 -9.36
C ARG A 559 -20.81 7.59 -9.86
N LEU A 560 -21.08 7.38 -11.15
CA LEU A 560 -22.37 7.67 -11.74
C LEU A 560 -23.47 6.71 -11.25
N THR A 561 -23.11 5.44 -11.00
CA THR A 561 -24.04 4.47 -10.37
C THR A 561 -24.49 4.96 -9.00
N GLY A 562 -23.55 5.34 -8.13
CA GLY A 562 -23.88 5.86 -6.81
C GLY A 562 -24.65 7.17 -6.85
N ALA A 563 -24.27 8.09 -7.76
CA ALA A 563 -24.98 9.35 -7.97
C ALA A 563 -26.44 9.11 -8.40
N ALA A 564 -26.69 8.23 -9.39
CA ALA A 564 -28.05 7.90 -9.83
C ALA A 564 -28.91 7.34 -8.70
N ILE A 565 -28.34 6.48 -7.85
CA ILE A 565 -29.06 5.88 -6.72
C ILE A 565 -29.36 6.94 -5.65
N VAL A 566 -28.36 7.72 -5.24
CA VAL A 566 -28.52 8.65 -4.12
C VAL A 566 -29.40 9.84 -4.48
N GLU A 567 -29.28 10.38 -5.69
CA GLU A 567 -30.14 11.49 -6.15
C GLU A 567 -31.61 11.05 -6.27
N HIS A 568 -31.87 9.82 -6.72
CA HIS A 568 -33.23 9.26 -6.72
C HIS A 568 -33.80 9.15 -5.30
N LYS A 569 -32.98 8.73 -4.33
CA LYS A 569 -33.38 8.63 -2.92
C LYS A 569 -33.72 9.99 -2.30
N PHE A 570 -33.09 11.08 -2.76
CA PHE A 570 -33.44 12.45 -2.40
C PHE A 570 -34.64 13.03 -3.16
N GLY A 571 -35.23 12.27 -4.09
CA GLY A 571 -36.33 12.73 -4.94
C GLY A 571 -35.90 13.57 -6.16
N ASN A 572 -34.59 13.72 -6.39
CA ASN A 572 -34.00 14.47 -7.49
C ASN A 572 -34.01 13.63 -8.78
N LYS A 573 -35.22 13.25 -9.26
CA LYS A 573 -35.39 12.33 -10.39
C LYS A 573 -34.65 12.77 -11.66
N ALA A 574 -34.61 14.07 -11.93
CA ALA A 574 -33.93 14.60 -13.13
C ALA A 574 -32.41 14.38 -13.05
N ALA A 575 -31.79 14.63 -11.88
CA ALA A 575 -30.36 14.41 -11.67
C ALA A 575 -30.02 12.90 -11.68
N ALA A 576 -30.87 12.07 -11.08
CA ALA A 576 -30.72 10.62 -11.12
C ALA A 576 -30.74 10.07 -12.55
N GLN A 577 -31.72 10.52 -13.37
CA GLN A 577 -31.84 10.12 -14.77
C GLN A 577 -30.66 10.64 -15.61
N ALA A 578 -30.17 11.84 -15.35
CA ALA A 578 -29.00 12.39 -16.02
C ALA A 578 -27.75 11.55 -15.76
N ALA A 579 -27.51 11.17 -14.51
CA ALA A 579 -26.39 10.30 -14.13
C ALA A 579 -26.47 8.92 -14.81
N MET A 580 -27.65 8.31 -14.84
CA MET A 580 -27.89 7.04 -15.56
C MET A 580 -27.62 7.20 -17.07
N SER A 581 -28.09 8.28 -17.69
CA SER A 581 -27.89 8.53 -19.11
C SER A 581 -26.43 8.76 -19.46
N GLU A 582 -25.67 9.50 -18.60
CA GLU A 582 -24.23 9.71 -18.75
C GLU A 582 -23.46 8.39 -18.63
N LEU A 583 -23.84 7.54 -17.67
CA LEU A 583 -23.24 6.21 -17.49
C LEU A 583 -23.39 5.35 -18.75
N VAL A 584 -24.61 5.28 -19.29
CA VAL A 584 -24.90 4.48 -20.50
C VAL A 584 -24.19 5.06 -21.72
N ALA A 585 -24.21 6.39 -21.91
CA ALA A 585 -23.55 7.05 -23.03
C ALA A 585 -22.02 6.84 -23.03
N GLY A 586 -21.40 6.83 -21.83
CA GLY A 586 -19.95 6.69 -21.70
C GLY A 586 -19.44 5.26 -21.78
N GLN A 587 -20.24 4.25 -21.37
CA GLN A 587 -19.78 2.88 -21.16
C GLN A 587 -20.58 1.82 -21.93
N GLY A 588 -21.75 2.17 -22.45
CA GLY A 588 -22.60 1.23 -23.22
C GLY A 588 -22.96 -0.05 -22.45
N ASP A 589 -22.80 -1.18 -23.11
CA ASP A 589 -23.15 -2.50 -22.57
C ASP A 589 -22.16 -2.99 -21.48
N ARG A 590 -21.04 -2.32 -21.29
CA ARG A 590 -20.07 -2.69 -20.24
C ARG A 590 -20.57 -2.44 -18.80
N VAL A 591 -21.70 -1.77 -18.65
CA VAL A 591 -22.27 -1.37 -17.35
C VAL A 591 -23.70 -1.86 -17.16
N LEU A 592 -24.06 -2.98 -17.76
CA LEU A 592 -25.40 -3.58 -17.60
C LEU A 592 -25.67 -3.98 -16.15
N TYR A 593 -24.66 -4.48 -15.46
CA TYR A 593 -24.76 -4.79 -14.04
C TYR A 593 -25.05 -3.55 -13.20
N GLN A 594 -24.34 -2.44 -13.44
CA GLN A 594 -24.56 -1.16 -12.76
C GLN A 594 -25.94 -0.57 -13.08
N GLN A 595 -26.41 -0.70 -14.33
CA GLN A 595 -27.77 -0.31 -14.69
C GLN A 595 -28.81 -1.09 -13.87
N ALA A 596 -28.59 -2.40 -13.70
CA ALA A 596 -29.48 -3.23 -12.89
C ALA A 596 -29.47 -2.80 -11.41
N GLN A 597 -28.33 -2.43 -10.85
CA GLN A 597 -28.23 -1.90 -9.47
C GLN A 597 -29.07 -0.62 -9.32
N ILE A 598 -28.93 0.32 -10.27
CA ILE A 598 -29.69 1.59 -10.29
C ILE A 598 -31.18 1.30 -10.35
N LEU A 599 -31.62 0.51 -11.33
CA LEU A 599 -33.04 0.19 -11.55
C LEU A 599 -33.64 -0.56 -10.35
N ALA A 600 -32.92 -1.47 -9.72
CA ALA A 600 -33.35 -2.16 -8.52
C ALA A 600 -33.60 -1.18 -7.37
N GLN A 601 -32.70 -0.20 -7.17
CA GLN A 601 -32.83 0.81 -6.13
C GLN A 601 -33.91 1.87 -6.45
N TRP A 602 -34.28 2.04 -7.72
CA TRP A 602 -35.41 2.87 -8.14
C TRP A 602 -36.76 2.16 -8.03
N GLY A 603 -36.75 0.84 -7.74
CA GLY A 603 -37.95 0.00 -7.65
C GLY A 603 -38.44 -0.53 -9.00
N GLU A 604 -37.69 -0.34 -10.07
CA GLU A 604 -37.99 -0.81 -11.42
C GLU A 604 -37.53 -2.27 -11.61
N ARG A 605 -38.17 -3.19 -10.89
CA ARG A 605 -37.73 -4.59 -10.75
C ARG A 605 -37.61 -5.34 -12.08
N ASP A 606 -38.63 -5.23 -12.96
CA ASP A 606 -38.59 -5.95 -14.25
C ASP A 606 -37.48 -5.43 -15.16
N ALA A 607 -37.29 -4.12 -15.22
CA ALA A 607 -36.19 -3.53 -15.98
C ALA A 607 -34.81 -3.96 -15.41
N ALA A 608 -34.66 -4.00 -14.07
CA ALA A 608 -33.45 -4.45 -13.42
C ALA A 608 -33.12 -5.92 -13.77
N ILE A 609 -34.10 -6.82 -13.70
CA ILE A 609 -33.93 -8.22 -14.07
C ILE A 609 -33.54 -8.34 -15.55
N ALA A 610 -34.20 -7.60 -16.46
CA ALA A 610 -33.87 -7.63 -17.89
C ALA A 610 -32.40 -7.23 -18.15
N ARG A 611 -31.88 -6.21 -17.40
CA ARG A 611 -30.45 -5.85 -17.47
C ARG A 611 -29.52 -6.95 -16.94
N LEU A 612 -29.90 -7.66 -15.87
CA LEU A 612 -29.10 -8.77 -15.37
C LEU A 612 -29.08 -9.96 -16.34
N GLU A 613 -30.19 -10.27 -16.99
CA GLU A 613 -30.28 -11.32 -18.02
C GLU A 613 -29.42 -10.96 -19.24
N GLU A 614 -29.43 -9.71 -19.67
CA GLU A 614 -28.59 -9.20 -20.74
C GLU A 614 -27.10 -9.22 -20.34
N ALA A 615 -26.77 -8.80 -19.12
CA ALA A 615 -25.42 -8.89 -18.54
C ALA A 615 -24.90 -10.32 -18.57
N LEU A 616 -25.75 -11.30 -18.23
CA LEU A 616 -25.38 -12.73 -18.31
C LEU A 616 -25.10 -13.16 -19.75
N ARG A 617 -25.92 -12.71 -20.70
CA ARG A 617 -25.78 -13.06 -22.12
C ARG A 617 -24.45 -12.57 -22.72
N ILE A 618 -23.99 -11.39 -22.31
CA ILE A 618 -22.72 -10.82 -22.80
C ILE A 618 -21.50 -11.19 -21.96
N GLY A 619 -21.70 -11.84 -20.80
CA GLY A 619 -20.62 -12.22 -19.90
C GLY A 619 -20.11 -11.06 -19.04
N ASP A 620 -20.98 -10.13 -18.61
CA ASP A 620 -20.60 -9.02 -17.71
C ASP A 620 -20.08 -9.54 -16.38
N SER A 621 -18.80 -9.31 -16.12
CA SER A 621 -18.10 -9.78 -14.92
C SER A 621 -18.65 -9.17 -13.61
N GLY A 622 -19.46 -8.13 -13.65
CA GLY A 622 -20.18 -7.58 -12.50
C GLY A 622 -21.10 -8.60 -11.81
N LEU A 623 -21.60 -9.57 -12.58
CA LEU A 623 -22.49 -10.61 -12.05
C LEU A 623 -21.89 -11.49 -10.95
N ILE A 624 -20.57 -11.54 -10.80
CA ILE A 624 -19.93 -12.27 -9.67
C ILE A 624 -20.29 -11.67 -8.29
N TYR A 625 -20.76 -10.42 -8.25
CA TYR A 625 -21.21 -9.76 -7.02
C TYR A 625 -22.69 -10.03 -6.70
N ALA A 626 -23.48 -10.42 -7.70
CA ALA A 626 -24.95 -10.41 -7.65
C ALA A 626 -25.54 -11.21 -6.47
N ARG A 627 -24.90 -12.30 -6.03
CA ARG A 627 -25.38 -13.13 -4.92
C ARG A 627 -25.44 -12.36 -3.61
N ASN A 628 -24.47 -11.49 -3.33
CA ASN A 628 -24.31 -10.85 -2.02
C ASN A 628 -24.42 -9.31 -2.07
N ASP A 629 -24.71 -8.75 -3.23
CA ASP A 629 -24.80 -7.29 -3.42
C ASP A 629 -26.05 -6.71 -2.74
N PRO A 630 -25.91 -5.85 -1.71
CA PRO A 630 -27.03 -5.18 -1.07
C PRO A 630 -27.83 -4.28 -2.00
N LEU A 631 -27.25 -3.74 -3.06
CA LEU A 631 -27.96 -2.89 -4.02
C LEU A 631 -29.00 -3.67 -4.84
N LEU A 632 -28.87 -5.01 -4.90
CA LEU A 632 -29.85 -5.90 -5.54
C LEU A 632 -30.85 -6.52 -4.55
N ASP A 633 -30.85 -6.12 -3.26
CA ASP A 633 -31.80 -6.64 -2.27
C ASP A 633 -33.27 -6.47 -2.65
N PRO A 634 -33.71 -5.40 -3.33
CA PRO A 634 -35.07 -5.31 -3.81
C PRO A 634 -35.52 -6.44 -4.75
N LEU A 635 -34.57 -7.22 -5.29
CA LEU A 635 -34.83 -8.32 -6.24
C LEU A 635 -34.71 -9.71 -5.60
N ARG A 636 -34.37 -9.84 -4.30
CA ARG A 636 -34.02 -11.13 -3.67
C ARG A 636 -35.13 -12.19 -3.69
N ASP A 637 -36.37 -11.75 -3.66
CA ASP A 637 -37.56 -12.60 -3.72
C ASP A 637 -38.01 -12.96 -5.15
N ASP A 638 -37.34 -12.40 -6.19
CA ASP A 638 -37.66 -12.68 -7.59
C ASP A 638 -37.05 -14.01 -8.04
N PRO A 639 -37.88 -14.99 -8.51
CA PRO A 639 -37.39 -16.29 -8.92
C PRO A 639 -36.49 -16.22 -10.17
N ARG A 640 -36.57 -15.14 -10.96
CA ARG A 640 -35.69 -14.92 -12.13
C ARG A 640 -34.25 -14.67 -11.68
N LEU A 641 -34.05 -13.88 -10.61
CA LEU A 641 -32.72 -13.68 -10.01
C LEU A 641 -32.15 -15.01 -9.48
N ALA A 642 -32.97 -15.83 -8.80
CA ALA A 642 -32.52 -17.12 -8.30
C ALA A 642 -32.05 -18.06 -9.44
N ARG A 643 -32.79 -18.10 -10.55
CA ARG A 643 -32.39 -18.88 -11.75
C ARG A 643 -31.07 -18.36 -12.35
N LEU A 644 -30.93 -17.02 -12.47
CA LEU A 644 -29.71 -16.40 -12.97
C LEU A 644 -28.50 -16.77 -12.09
N LEU A 645 -28.64 -16.66 -10.78
CA LEU A 645 -27.57 -17.03 -9.83
C LEU A 645 -27.20 -18.52 -9.94
N GLY A 646 -28.20 -19.41 -10.08
CA GLY A 646 -27.97 -20.83 -10.31
C GLY A 646 -27.21 -21.12 -11.62
N SER A 647 -27.44 -20.35 -12.69
CA SER A 647 -26.71 -20.52 -13.97
C SER A 647 -25.22 -20.13 -13.87
N ILE A 648 -24.87 -19.21 -12.96
CA ILE A 648 -23.48 -18.84 -12.64
C ILE A 648 -22.83 -19.90 -11.71
N GLY A 649 -23.63 -20.79 -11.12
CA GLY A 649 -23.18 -21.83 -10.17
C GLY A 649 -23.07 -21.30 -8.74
N PHE A 650 -23.84 -20.28 -8.39
CA PHE A 650 -24.10 -19.93 -7.01
C PHE A 650 -25.21 -20.83 -6.47
N ASP A 651 -24.89 -21.65 -5.48
CA ASP A 651 -25.81 -22.53 -4.77
C ASP A 651 -26.61 -21.75 -3.73
#